data_a9b3b8e98100dae8dd57418bdf60a3ab
#
_entry.id   a9b3b8e98100dae8dd57418bdf60a3ab
#
_cell.length_a   1.000
_cell.length_b   1.000
_cell.length_c   1.000
_cell.angle_alpha   90.00
_cell.angle_beta   90.00
_cell.angle_gamma   90.00
#
_symmetry.space_group_name_H-M   'P 1'
#
loop_
_entity.id
_entity.type
_entity.pdbx_description
1 polymer ?
#
loop_
_entity_poly.entity_id
_entity_poly.type
_entity_poly.pdbx_seq_one_letter_code
_entity_poly.pdbx_strand_id
1 'polypeptide(L)'
;MADKIFDYIIHGGDYNPDQWLHSPEIIDEDMRLMNLAHVNSATVSIFSWAMLEPEEGVYNFKWLDDLLDKLYKNGKDVILATPSGARPNWLAQKYPEVLRVEESGIRNEYGVRHNHCLTSPIYREKVRNINTLLAERYKNHPAVKMWHISNEYCGECHCDLCQEAFREWLKKEYDNDLEKLNFQWWNGFWSHQITDWSQINSPKFRGENHVPAMKLAWRRFVTDSTISFFENEIAPLREITPDIPITTNFMRLYDGINYQKFAKNLDLVSWDNYPAWDRGFNEKEACSVAFVHDAFRTMGGGKPFFMMESTPSLVNWHPVNKLPMPRRQELSSIQAVAHGADSVQYFQWRKSRGGHEKYHGAVVDHCGHENTRVFKEVAHLGEVLEKLSDVVGGRSDSKVAVIADWEESWATQYFCGFNNEHREYFEECTKWYKPFWEKGISVDVIAMDDDYEKYDLVIAPFLYMMKDGTIDRIESYIKNGGNFVTTYLSCMVDSDDLCYLGGFPAENLKEVFGIWAEETDSLPEGMKNIAGYNGKNYDVVHVCDLLHSQGAEVLGEYETDFYKGRPAVTVNDYGKGKAYYVAFRNDDDFTTDFCEDLIKDISLKSDTEIKAEKGVSIRKRGNIIFVMNFADESKTATLDKEYKNVVTGESVSGAVELDVCGYIILK
;
A
#
# COMPACT_ATOMS: atom_id res chain seq x y z
N MET A 1 1.04 -21.67 12.71
CA MET A 1 2.15 -21.62 11.73
C MET A 1 3.16 -20.65 12.29
N ALA A 2 4.46 -20.84 12.03
CA ALA A 2 5.46 -19.88 12.47
C ALA A 2 5.18 -18.53 11.79
N ASP A 3 5.20 -17.44 12.57
CA ASP A 3 4.94 -16.08 12.05
C ASP A 3 6.10 -15.54 11.18
N LYS A 4 7.14 -16.33 10.96
CA LYS A 4 8.32 -15.97 10.18
C LYS A 4 8.69 -17.05 9.16
N ILE A 5 9.13 -16.62 7.99
CA ILE A 5 9.63 -17.50 6.92
C ILE A 5 11.14 -17.70 7.04
N PHE A 6 11.87 -16.66 7.48
CA PHE A 6 13.31 -16.67 7.70
C PHE A 6 13.62 -16.38 9.15
N ASP A 7 14.81 -16.80 9.62
CA ASP A 7 15.32 -16.53 10.98
C ASP A 7 16.17 -15.25 11.06
N TYR A 8 16.28 -14.50 9.96
CA TYR A 8 17.09 -13.30 9.82
C TYR A 8 16.40 -12.32 8.88
N ILE A 9 16.78 -11.03 8.93
CA ILE A 9 16.31 -10.03 7.99
C ILE A 9 16.92 -10.33 6.62
N ILE A 10 16.08 -10.45 5.60
CA ILE A 10 16.51 -10.56 4.21
C ILE A 10 17.16 -9.26 3.77
N HIS A 11 18.37 -9.34 3.23
CA HIS A 11 19.11 -8.22 2.65
C HIS A 11 19.61 -8.59 1.26
N GLY A 12 19.18 -7.88 0.25
CA GLY A 12 19.51 -8.20 -1.14
C GLY A 12 18.73 -7.39 -2.14
N GLY A 13 18.18 -8.03 -3.14
CA GLY A 13 17.31 -7.37 -4.11
C GLY A 13 17.34 -8.04 -5.49
N ASP A 14 16.81 -7.31 -6.46
CA ASP A 14 16.72 -7.77 -7.84
C ASP A 14 18.08 -7.93 -8.47
N TYR A 15 18.37 -9.13 -8.87
CA TYR A 15 19.57 -9.49 -9.56
C TYR A 15 19.25 -10.02 -10.95
N ASN A 16 19.68 -9.29 -11.98
CA ASN A 16 19.37 -9.54 -13.40
C ASN A 16 20.64 -9.97 -14.18
N PRO A 17 21.27 -11.12 -13.86
CA PRO A 17 22.51 -11.56 -14.48
C PRO A 17 22.34 -12.04 -15.92
N ASP A 18 21.10 -12.29 -16.36
CA ASP A 18 20.76 -12.57 -17.74
C ASP A 18 21.25 -11.47 -18.71
N GLN A 19 21.37 -10.23 -18.24
CA GLN A 19 21.97 -9.12 -19.00
C GLN A 19 23.50 -9.27 -19.18
N TRP A 20 24.16 -10.13 -18.42
CA TRP A 20 25.62 -10.25 -18.32
C TRP A 20 26.16 -11.64 -18.69
N LEU A 21 25.35 -12.53 -19.29
CA LEU A 21 25.75 -13.91 -19.60
C LEU A 21 26.95 -14.00 -20.56
N HIS A 22 27.20 -12.96 -21.36
CA HIS A 22 28.37 -12.83 -22.23
C HIS A 22 29.62 -12.30 -21.53
N SER A 23 29.52 -11.96 -20.24
CA SER A 23 30.60 -11.42 -19.41
C SER A 23 30.60 -12.10 -18.03
N PRO A 24 30.93 -13.41 -17.98
CA PRO A 24 30.81 -14.21 -16.77
C PRO A 24 31.69 -13.71 -15.61
N GLU A 25 32.77 -12.99 -15.91
CA GLU A 25 33.62 -12.32 -14.93
C GLU A 25 32.86 -11.30 -14.07
N ILE A 26 31.81 -10.66 -14.62
CA ILE A 26 30.94 -9.74 -13.88
C ILE A 26 30.11 -10.51 -12.84
N ILE A 27 29.60 -11.67 -13.20
CA ILE A 27 28.83 -12.51 -12.28
C ILE A 27 29.72 -13.04 -11.15
N ASP A 28 30.99 -13.35 -11.42
CA ASP A 28 31.96 -13.74 -10.40
C ASP A 28 32.29 -12.58 -9.44
N GLU A 29 32.48 -11.39 -10.00
CA GLU A 29 32.70 -10.17 -9.21
C GLU A 29 31.45 -9.80 -8.38
N ASP A 30 30.25 -10.01 -8.89
CA ASP A 30 29.02 -9.80 -8.13
C ASP A 30 28.95 -10.67 -6.88
N MET A 31 29.39 -11.93 -6.94
CA MET A 31 29.44 -12.78 -5.75
C MET A 31 30.39 -12.23 -4.69
N ARG A 32 31.55 -11.70 -5.11
CA ARG A 32 32.50 -11.04 -4.20
C ARG A 32 31.89 -9.80 -3.55
N LEU A 33 31.25 -8.95 -4.36
CA LEU A 33 30.64 -7.71 -3.92
C LEU A 33 29.43 -7.97 -3.02
N MET A 34 28.58 -8.97 -3.30
CA MET A 34 27.47 -9.37 -2.44
C MET A 34 27.95 -9.81 -1.06
N ASN A 35 29.08 -10.54 -0.99
CA ASN A 35 29.67 -10.90 0.29
C ASN A 35 30.19 -9.68 1.06
N LEU A 36 30.82 -8.73 0.40
CA LEU A 36 31.28 -7.48 1.03
C LEU A 36 30.13 -6.58 1.49
N ALA A 37 28.99 -6.63 0.84
CA ALA A 37 27.80 -5.85 1.19
C ALA A 37 26.88 -6.56 2.18
N HIS A 38 27.28 -7.70 2.75
CA HIS A 38 26.47 -8.51 3.67
C HIS A 38 25.11 -8.91 3.09
N VAL A 39 25.03 -9.07 1.75
CA VAL A 39 23.84 -9.57 1.07
C VAL A 39 23.67 -11.06 1.36
N ASN A 40 22.48 -11.47 1.76
CA ASN A 40 22.15 -12.86 2.07
C ASN A 40 21.12 -13.47 1.11
N SER A 41 20.49 -12.67 0.23
CA SER A 41 19.47 -13.13 -0.71
C SER A 41 19.56 -12.43 -2.06
N ALA A 42 19.04 -13.06 -3.10
CA ALA A 42 18.87 -12.46 -4.43
C ALA A 42 17.51 -12.86 -5.02
N THR A 43 16.79 -11.87 -5.56
CA THR A 43 15.58 -12.11 -6.38
C THR A 43 16.01 -12.22 -7.83
N VAL A 44 15.71 -13.33 -8.48
CA VAL A 44 16.21 -13.63 -9.84
C VAL A 44 15.10 -14.06 -10.78
N SER A 45 15.30 -13.86 -12.07
CA SER A 45 14.41 -14.33 -13.16
C SER A 45 13.15 -13.49 -13.39
N ILE A 46 12.97 -12.34 -12.77
CA ILE A 46 11.73 -11.53 -12.84
C ILE A 46 11.33 -11.20 -14.30
N PHE A 47 12.28 -10.81 -15.13
CA PHE A 47 12.04 -10.39 -16.51
C PHE A 47 12.70 -11.30 -17.56
N SER A 48 13.08 -12.52 -17.17
CA SER A 48 13.95 -13.38 -17.98
C SER A 48 13.24 -14.32 -18.95
N TRP A 49 11.91 -14.18 -19.19
CA TRP A 49 11.17 -15.15 -20.01
C TRP A 49 11.78 -15.36 -21.39
N ALA A 50 12.16 -14.27 -22.09
CA ALA A 50 12.80 -14.40 -23.41
C ALA A 50 14.16 -15.10 -23.39
N MET A 51 14.87 -15.08 -22.25
CA MET A 51 16.13 -15.82 -22.05
C MET A 51 15.90 -17.28 -21.68
N LEU A 52 14.79 -17.56 -20.99
CA LEU A 52 14.37 -18.94 -20.64
C LEU A 52 13.71 -19.67 -21.80
N GLU A 53 12.94 -18.94 -22.63
CA GLU A 53 12.21 -19.46 -23.79
C GLU A 53 12.39 -18.49 -24.98
N PRO A 54 13.56 -18.51 -25.66
CA PRO A 54 13.86 -17.60 -26.76
C PRO A 54 12.97 -17.79 -27.99
N GLU A 55 12.45 -19.00 -28.19
CA GLU A 55 11.42 -19.34 -29.18
C GLU A 55 10.39 -20.23 -28.49
N GLU A 56 9.16 -20.23 -28.98
CA GLU A 56 8.09 -21.04 -28.41
C GLU A 56 8.45 -22.54 -28.34
N GLY A 57 8.45 -23.09 -27.13
CA GLY A 57 8.78 -24.47 -26.85
C GLY A 57 10.28 -24.79 -26.88
N VAL A 58 11.15 -23.81 -27.08
CA VAL A 58 12.61 -23.97 -27.02
C VAL A 58 13.13 -23.35 -25.72
N TYR A 59 13.57 -24.21 -24.81
CA TYR A 59 13.93 -23.77 -23.46
C TYR A 59 15.44 -23.74 -23.21
N ASN A 60 15.92 -22.74 -22.51
CA ASN A 60 17.32 -22.56 -22.11
C ASN A 60 17.43 -22.24 -20.61
N PHE A 61 17.43 -23.26 -19.77
CA PHE A 61 17.55 -23.12 -18.32
C PHE A 61 19.00 -23.18 -17.80
N LYS A 62 19.96 -23.58 -18.64
CA LYS A 62 21.33 -23.85 -18.20
C LYS A 62 21.98 -22.68 -17.46
N TRP A 63 21.78 -21.48 -17.95
CA TRP A 63 22.34 -20.27 -17.30
C TRP A 63 21.75 -20.04 -15.91
N LEU A 64 20.45 -20.32 -15.73
CA LEU A 64 19.76 -20.18 -14.45
C LEU A 64 20.19 -21.27 -13.47
N ASP A 65 20.40 -22.53 -13.93
CA ASP A 65 20.97 -23.61 -13.11
C ASP A 65 22.33 -23.19 -12.55
N ASP A 66 23.23 -22.74 -13.43
CA ASP A 66 24.58 -22.34 -13.07
C ASP A 66 24.59 -21.16 -12.09
N LEU A 67 23.64 -20.22 -12.27
CA LEU A 67 23.46 -19.08 -11.38
C LEU A 67 22.99 -19.51 -9.99
N LEU A 68 21.94 -20.32 -9.89
CA LEU A 68 21.38 -20.78 -8.62
C LEU A 68 22.41 -21.57 -7.83
N ASP A 69 23.14 -22.47 -8.51
CA ASP A 69 24.28 -23.20 -7.93
C ASP A 69 25.37 -22.24 -7.39
N LYS A 70 25.66 -21.17 -8.15
CA LYS A 70 26.69 -20.19 -7.76
C LYS A 70 26.22 -19.37 -6.54
N LEU A 71 24.96 -18.91 -6.51
CA LEU A 71 24.38 -18.23 -5.37
C LEU A 71 24.40 -19.12 -4.12
N TYR A 72 23.96 -20.35 -4.24
CA TYR A 72 23.98 -21.31 -3.13
C TYR A 72 25.40 -21.54 -2.56
N LYS A 73 26.40 -21.76 -3.44
CA LYS A 73 27.81 -21.92 -3.04
C LYS A 73 28.38 -20.69 -2.32
N ASN A 74 27.82 -19.51 -2.57
CA ASN A 74 28.18 -18.26 -1.92
C ASN A 74 27.28 -17.92 -0.71
N GLY A 75 26.44 -18.86 -0.24
CA GLY A 75 25.60 -18.72 0.94
C GLY A 75 24.45 -17.71 0.74
N LYS A 76 23.94 -17.58 -0.49
CA LYS A 76 22.80 -16.71 -0.80
C LYS A 76 21.53 -17.55 -0.96
N ASP A 77 20.47 -17.15 -0.28
CA ASP A 77 19.14 -17.65 -0.55
C ASP A 77 18.57 -17.00 -1.82
N VAL A 78 17.65 -17.67 -2.46
CA VAL A 78 17.03 -17.21 -3.71
C VAL A 78 15.54 -17.06 -3.53
N ILE A 79 15.05 -15.90 -3.90
CA ILE A 79 13.65 -15.63 -4.21
C ILE A 79 13.54 -15.79 -5.72
N LEU A 80 12.92 -16.90 -6.15
CA LEU A 80 12.84 -17.21 -7.58
C LEU A 80 11.56 -16.65 -8.17
N ALA A 81 11.71 -15.77 -9.16
CA ALA A 81 10.56 -15.13 -9.78
C ALA A 81 10.01 -15.94 -10.97
N THR A 82 8.67 -15.89 -11.13
CA THR A 82 8.01 -16.27 -12.38
C THR A 82 8.10 -15.09 -13.36
N PRO A 83 8.40 -15.32 -14.65
CA PRO A 83 8.85 -14.24 -15.53
C PRO A 83 7.73 -13.53 -16.29
N SER A 84 6.48 -13.68 -15.89
CA SER A 84 5.31 -13.14 -16.61
C SER A 84 5.19 -11.62 -16.58
N GLY A 85 5.92 -10.94 -15.70
CA GLY A 85 6.01 -9.46 -15.67
C GLY A 85 6.57 -8.84 -16.95
N ALA A 86 7.30 -9.62 -17.78
CA ALA A 86 7.79 -9.21 -19.08
C ALA A 86 7.78 -10.40 -20.06
N ARG A 87 6.89 -10.35 -21.02
CA ARG A 87 6.73 -11.44 -21.99
C ARG A 87 7.72 -11.39 -23.15
N PRO A 88 8.06 -12.52 -23.77
CA PRO A 88 8.90 -12.56 -24.96
C PRO A 88 8.18 -11.99 -26.20
N ASN A 89 8.93 -11.37 -27.11
CA ASN A 89 8.38 -10.74 -28.32
C ASN A 89 7.71 -11.74 -29.26
N TRP A 90 8.21 -12.98 -29.35
CA TRP A 90 7.61 -14.02 -30.18
C TRP A 90 6.15 -14.32 -29.80
N LEU A 91 5.79 -14.18 -28.53
CA LEU A 91 4.44 -14.42 -28.04
C LEU A 91 3.44 -13.42 -28.65
N ALA A 92 3.74 -12.12 -28.60
CA ALA A 92 2.90 -11.10 -29.21
C ALA A 92 2.93 -11.13 -30.74
N GLN A 93 4.04 -11.56 -31.35
CA GLN A 93 4.16 -11.72 -32.81
C GLN A 93 3.28 -12.86 -33.33
N LYS A 94 3.27 -14.01 -32.64
CA LYS A 94 2.46 -15.17 -33.04
C LYS A 94 0.99 -15.02 -32.65
N TYR A 95 0.71 -14.38 -31.52
CA TYR A 95 -0.60 -14.29 -30.89
C TYR A 95 -0.92 -12.82 -30.52
N PRO A 96 -1.14 -11.93 -31.51
CA PRO A 96 -1.35 -10.49 -31.25
C PRO A 96 -2.57 -10.20 -30.35
N GLU A 97 -3.51 -11.14 -30.21
CA GLU A 97 -4.66 -11.06 -29.32
C GLU A 97 -4.27 -11.06 -27.82
N VAL A 98 -3.03 -11.47 -27.47
CA VAL A 98 -2.55 -11.37 -26.10
C VAL A 98 -2.26 -9.93 -25.67
N LEU A 99 -2.15 -9.00 -26.63
CA LEU A 99 -1.91 -7.59 -26.37
C LEU A 99 -3.16 -6.89 -25.83
N ARG A 100 -2.95 -6.00 -24.86
CA ARG A 100 -4.03 -5.18 -24.28
C ARG A 100 -4.70 -4.31 -25.33
N VAL A 101 -5.97 -4.05 -25.09
CA VAL A 101 -6.74 -3.00 -25.77
C VAL A 101 -7.00 -1.92 -24.73
N GLU A 102 -6.62 -0.70 -25.07
CA GLU A 102 -6.83 0.48 -24.24
C GLU A 102 -8.34 0.86 -24.18
N GLU A 103 -8.69 1.72 -23.24
CA GLU A 103 -10.05 2.30 -23.13
C GLU A 103 -10.52 2.94 -24.43
N SER A 104 -9.62 3.52 -25.21
CA SER A 104 -9.87 4.05 -26.55
C SER A 104 -10.32 3.03 -27.59
N GLY A 105 -10.21 1.73 -27.30
CA GLY A 105 -10.44 0.63 -28.22
C GLY A 105 -9.25 0.30 -29.11
N ILE A 106 -8.11 0.96 -28.93
CA ILE A 106 -6.90 0.70 -29.70
C ILE A 106 -6.13 -0.44 -29.03
N ARG A 107 -5.77 -1.46 -29.83
CA ARG A 107 -4.88 -2.54 -29.38
C ARG A 107 -3.45 -2.03 -29.33
N ASN A 108 -2.76 -2.29 -28.22
CA ASN A 108 -1.36 -1.95 -28.06
C ASN A 108 -0.47 -2.78 -28.99
N GLU A 109 0.72 -2.27 -29.29
CA GLU A 109 1.77 -3.02 -29.97
C GLU A 109 2.60 -3.78 -28.93
N TYR A 110 3.44 -4.72 -29.37
CA TYR A 110 4.38 -5.38 -28.47
C TYR A 110 5.49 -4.41 -28.05
N GLY A 111 6.01 -4.64 -26.84
CA GLY A 111 6.94 -3.74 -26.15
C GLY A 111 6.41 -3.44 -24.75
N VAL A 112 7.16 -2.66 -23.98
CA VAL A 112 6.98 -2.41 -22.53
C VAL A 112 6.77 -3.69 -21.71
N ARG A 113 6.66 -3.59 -20.37
CA ARG A 113 6.50 -4.77 -19.51
C ARG A 113 5.05 -5.28 -19.49
N HIS A 114 4.15 -4.50 -18.96
CA HIS A 114 2.75 -4.89 -18.68
C HIS A 114 1.82 -4.55 -19.86
N ASN A 115 1.99 -5.23 -20.97
CA ASN A 115 1.24 -4.96 -22.20
C ASN A 115 0.49 -6.20 -22.72
N HIS A 116 -0.12 -6.98 -21.81
CA HIS A 116 -0.80 -8.21 -22.14
C HIS A 116 -2.16 -8.31 -21.43
N CYS A 117 -3.09 -9.04 -22.04
CA CYS A 117 -4.43 -9.28 -21.53
C CYS A 117 -4.44 -10.45 -20.55
N LEU A 118 -4.79 -10.23 -19.29
CA LEU A 118 -4.85 -11.27 -18.26
C LEU A 118 -6.01 -12.26 -18.48
N THR A 119 -6.98 -11.92 -19.32
CA THR A 119 -8.12 -12.78 -19.69
C THR A 119 -7.79 -13.69 -20.88
N SER A 120 -6.70 -13.43 -21.63
CA SER A 120 -6.33 -14.22 -22.80
C SER A 120 -6.05 -15.69 -22.44
N PRO A 121 -6.79 -16.67 -23.02
CA PRO A 121 -6.54 -18.09 -22.75
C PRO A 121 -5.13 -18.52 -23.17
N ILE A 122 -4.64 -18.01 -24.31
CA ILE A 122 -3.29 -18.33 -24.81
C ILE A 122 -2.24 -17.80 -23.83
N TYR A 123 -2.37 -16.56 -23.37
CA TYR A 123 -1.42 -16.00 -22.41
C TYR A 123 -1.40 -16.81 -21.11
N ARG A 124 -2.57 -17.15 -20.57
CA ARG A 124 -2.71 -17.99 -19.36
C ARG A 124 -2.07 -19.37 -19.55
N GLU A 125 -2.25 -20.01 -20.71
CA GLU A 125 -1.62 -21.30 -21.04
C GLU A 125 -0.09 -21.19 -21.04
N LYS A 126 0.46 -20.20 -21.74
CA LYS A 126 1.93 -20.05 -21.84
C LYS A 126 2.56 -19.72 -20.49
N VAL A 127 1.94 -18.87 -19.70
CA VAL A 127 2.38 -18.57 -18.33
C VAL A 127 2.36 -19.83 -17.46
N ARG A 128 1.27 -20.59 -17.48
CA ARG A 128 1.17 -21.83 -16.72
C ARG A 128 2.26 -22.83 -17.13
N ASN A 129 2.56 -22.93 -18.42
CA ASN A 129 3.58 -23.85 -18.95
C ASN A 129 4.98 -23.49 -18.44
N ILE A 130 5.40 -22.22 -18.55
CA ILE A 130 6.74 -21.80 -18.07
C ILE A 130 6.85 -21.96 -16.54
N ASN A 131 5.80 -21.61 -15.77
CA ASN A 131 5.79 -21.76 -14.32
C ASN A 131 5.86 -23.22 -13.89
N THR A 132 5.18 -24.13 -14.61
CA THR A 132 5.28 -25.60 -14.39
C THR A 132 6.73 -26.08 -14.57
N LEU A 133 7.38 -25.65 -15.65
CA LEU A 133 8.77 -26.04 -15.94
C LEU A 133 9.75 -25.51 -14.89
N LEU A 134 9.55 -24.27 -14.44
CA LEU A 134 10.35 -23.70 -13.36
C LEU A 134 10.15 -24.47 -12.05
N ALA A 135 8.91 -24.75 -11.67
CA ALA A 135 8.60 -25.50 -10.46
C ALA A 135 9.21 -26.91 -10.48
N GLU A 136 8.98 -27.67 -11.56
CA GLU A 136 9.52 -29.02 -11.71
C GLU A 136 11.05 -29.06 -11.65
N ARG A 137 11.70 -28.04 -12.24
CA ARG A 137 13.15 -27.97 -12.29
C ARG A 137 13.78 -27.63 -10.95
N TYR A 138 13.18 -26.70 -10.21
CA TYR A 138 13.81 -26.11 -9.01
C TYR A 138 13.18 -26.55 -7.69
N LYS A 139 12.18 -27.44 -7.69
CA LYS A 139 11.48 -27.93 -6.48
C LYS A 139 12.37 -28.44 -5.35
N ASN A 140 13.56 -28.94 -5.69
CA ASN A 140 14.52 -29.47 -4.73
C ASN A 140 15.81 -28.64 -4.64
N HIS A 141 15.86 -27.47 -5.27
CA HIS A 141 17.07 -26.66 -5.26
C HIS A 141 17.22 -25.95 -3.89
N PRO A 142 18.31 -26.19 -3.14
CA PRO A 142 18.43 -25.79 -1.74
C PRO A 142 18.48 -24.27 -1.53
N ALA A 143 18.85 -23.50 -2.55
CA ALA A 143 18.85 -22.04 -2.49
C ALA A 143 17.44 -21.44 -2.61
N VAL A 144 16.49 -22.08 -3.29
CA VAL A 144 15.14 -21.53 -3.53
C VAL A 144 14.33 -21.60 -2.25
N LYS A 145 13.98 -20.43 -1.70
CA LYS A 145 13.25 -20.29 -0.43
C LYS A 145 11.87 -19.70 -0.58
N MET A 146 11.61 -18.98 -1.67
CA MET A 146 10.36 -18.29 -1.91
C MET A 146 10.14 -18.13 -3.42
N TRP A 147 8.87 -18.11 -3.83
CA TRP A 147 8.45 -17.69 -5.16
C TRP A 147 8.02 -16.23 -5.15
N HIS A 148 8.52 -15.46 -6.10
CA HIS A 148 8.02 -14.12 -6.44
C HIS A 148 7.21 -14.22 -7.74
N ILE A 149 5.92 -13.93 -7.69
CA ILE A 149 5.03 -14.16 -8.83
C ILE A 149 4.91 -12.89 -9.66
N SER A 150 5.30 -12.98 -10.95
CA SER A 150 5.24 -11.83 -11.87
C SER A 150 6.02 -10.62 -11.31
N ASN A 151 5.50 -9.43 -11.51
CA ASN A 151 5.99 -8.18 -10.92
C ASN A 151 4.91 -7.10 -11.05
N GLU A 152 4.57 -6.41 -9.95
CA GLU A 152 3.77 -5.19 -9.95
C GLU A 152 2.51 -5.29 -10.83
N TYR A 153 1.61 -6.22 -10.54
CA TYR A 153 0.38 -6.35 -11.31
C TYR A 153 -0.35 -5.02 -11.46
N CYS A 154 -0.63 -4.61 -12.69
CA CYS A 154 -1.25 -3.32 -12.98
C CYS A 154 -1.97 -3.28 -14.32
N GLY A 155 -2.72 -2.19 -14.51
CA GLY A 155 -3.41 -1.86 -15.75
C GLY A 155 -4.63 -2.74 -16.03
N GLU A 156 -5.37 -2.36 -17.04
CA GLU A 156 -6.62 -2.98 -17.45
C GLU A 156 -6.66 -3.24 -18.95
N CYS A 157 -7.61 -4.04 -19.42
CA CYS A 157 -7.75 -4.38 -20.83
C CYS A 157 -9.22 -4.36 -21.24
N HIS A 158 -9.53 -3.66 -22.31
CA HIS A 158 -10.90 -3.47 -22.83
C HIS A 158 -11.19 -4.28 -24.11
N CYS A 159 -10.46 -5.39 -24.35
CA CYS A 159 -10.69 -6.27 -25.51
C CYS A 159 -11.99 -7.07 -25.36
N ASP A 160 -12.43 -7.69 -26.46
CA ASP A 160 -13.70 -8.47 -26.49
C ASP A 160 -13.73 -9.58 -25.43
N LEU A 161 -12.61 -10.25 -25.15
CA LEU A 161 -12.52 -11.25 -24.08
C LEU A 161 -12.81 -10.64 -22.71
N CYS A 162 -12.26 -9.47 -22.43
CA CYS A 162 -12.51 -8.75 -21.17
C CYS A 162 -13.93 -8.22 -21.09
N GLN A 163 -14.52 -7.76 -22.22
CA GLN A 163 -15.93 -7.34 -22.25
C GLN A 163 -16.86 -8.49 -21.90
N GLU A 164 -16.64 -9.66 -22.49
CA GLU A 164 -17.45 -10.86 -22.21
C GLU A 164 -17.25 -11.34 -20.77
N ALA A 165 -16.00 -11.41 -20.29
CA ALA A 165 -15.70 -11.77 -18.91
C ALA A 165 -16.35 -10.81 -17.91
N PHE A 166 -16.41 -9.51 -18.21
CA PHE A 166 -17.08 -8.52 -17.38
C PHE A 166 -18.60 -8.76 -17.32
N ARG A 167 -19.24 -9.06 -18.44
CA ARG A 167 -20.67 -9.41 -18.46
C ARG A 167 -20.97 -10.66 -17.65
N GLU A 168 -20.14 -11.71 -17.77
CA GLU A 168 -20.31 -12.94 -16.99
C GLU A 168 -20.08 -12.67 -15.49
N TRP A 169 -19.11 -11.81 -15.15
CA TRP A 169 -18.88 -11.38 -13.77
C TRP A 169 -20.10 -10.61 -13.22
N LEU A 170 -20.67 -9.67 -13.98
CA LEU A 170 -21.88 -8.93 -13.60
C LEU A 170 -23.09 -9.86 -13.42
N LYS A 171 -23.30 -10.84 -14.31
CA LYS A 171 -24.37 -11.83 -14.14
C LYS A 171 -24.25 -12.56 -12.81
N LYS A 172 -23.05 -12.87 -12.37
CA LYS A 172 -22.80 -13.53 -11.08
C LYS A 172 -23.09 -12.59 -9.91
N GLU A 173 -22.62 -11.35 -9.95
CA GLU A 173 -22.78 -10.36 -8.87
C GLU A 173 -24.25 -9.92 -8.70
N TYR A 174 -24.98 -9.84 -9.79
CA TYR A 174 -26.38 -9.40 -9.79
C TYR A 174 -27.38 -10.56 -9.97
N ASP A 175 -27.01 -11.80 -9.64
CA ASP A 175 -27.89 -12.99 -9.69
C ASP A 175 -28.52 -13.24 -11.07
N ASN A 176 -27.86 -12.80 -12.17
CA ASN A 176 -28.35 -12.80 -13.54
C ASN A 176 -29.69 -12.04 -13.71
N ASP A 177 -29.93 -11.04 -12.88
CA ASP A 177 -31.13 -10.20 -12.87
C ASP A 177 -30.80 -8.78 -13.34
N LEU A 178 -31.24 -8.45 -14.56
CA LEU A 178 -31.07 -7.12 -15.14
C LEU A 178 -31.94 -6.04 -14.45
N GLU A 179 -33.08 -6.41 -13.86
CA GLU A 179 -33.89 -5.45 -13.11
C GLU A 179 -33.17 -5.03 -11.83
N LYS A 180 -32.54 -6.00 -11.13
CA LYS A 180 -31.68 -5.74 -9.98
C LYS A 180 -30.52 -4.82 -10.35
N LEU A 181 -29.78 -5.13 -11.40
CA LEU A 181 -28.65 -4.30 -11.89
C LEU A 181 -29.13 -2.89 -12.27
N ASN A 182 -30.22 -2.77 -13.04
CA ASN A 182 -30.76 -1.48 -13.43
C ASN A 182 -31.19 -0.63 -12.24
N PHE A 183 -31.74 -1.25 -11.21
CA PHE A 183 -32.10 -0.57 -9.97
C PHE A 183 -30.85 -0.11 -9.21
N GLN A 184 -29.89 -0.98 -9.01
CA GLN A 184 -28.69 -0.67 -8.26
C GLN A 184 -27.77 0.34 -8.97
N TRP A 185 -27.74 0.35 -10.30
CA TRP A 185 -27.01 1.36 -11.08
C TRP A 185 -27.84 2.64 -11.32
N TRP A 186 -29.07 2.68 -10.85
CA TRP A 186 -30.02 3.77 -11.04
C TRP A 186 -30.24 4.14 -12.52
N ASN A 187 -30.28 3.16 -13.40
CA ASN A 187 -30.33 3.32 -14.86
C ASN A 187 -31.63 3.97 -15.40
N GLY A 188 -32.62 4.21 -14.54
CA GLY A 188 -33.75 5.05 -14.86
C GLY A 188 -33.38 6.49 -15.17
N PHE A 189 -32.25 6.97 -14.62
CA PHE A 189 -31.75 8.31 -14.90
C PHE A 189 -31.13 8.37 -16.31
N TRP A 190 -31.44 9.39 -17.09
CA TRP A 190 -31.03 9.60 -18.49
C TRP A 190 -31.34 8.45 -19.45
N SER A 191 -32.34 7.60 -19.15
CA SER A 191 -32.71 6.46 -19.99
C SER A 191 -31.59 5.44 -20.24
N HIS A 192 -30.78 5.18 -19.24
CA HIS A 192 -29.68 4.18 -19.29
C HIS A 192 -30.18 2.73 -19.11
N GLN A 193 -31.51 2.50 -19.08
CA GLN A 193 -32.10 1.18 -18.85
C GLN A 193 -31.53 0.11 -19.79
N ILE A 194 -30.97 -0.92 -19.22
CA ILE A 194 -30.37 -2.06 -19.89
C ILE A 194 -31.42 -3.17 -20.00
N THR A 195 -31.60 -3.73 -21.18
CA THR A 195 -32.60 -4.77 -21.47
C THR A 195 -31.96 -6.09 -21.94
N ASP A 196 -30.67 -6.07 -22.21
CA ASP A 196 -29.90 -7.24 -22.61
C ASP A 196 -28.44 -7.08 -22.15
N TRP A 197 -27.84 -8.13 -21.61
CA TRP A 197 -26.46 -8.12 -21.11
C TRP A 197 -25.44 -7.67 -22.16
N SER A 198 -25.69 -7.94 -23.45
CA SER A 198 -24.83 -7.52 -24.55
C SER A 198 -24.74 -6.00 -24.73
N GLN A 199 -25.64 -5.24 -24.12
CA GLN A 199 -25.62 -3.78 -24.14
C GLN A 199 -24.57 -3.19 -23.17
N ILE A 200 -24.04 -4.02 -22.25
CA ILE A 200 -23.04 -3.57 -21.27
C ILE A 200 -21.65 -3.71 -21.87
N ASN A 201 -20.89 -2.63 -21.81
CA ASN A 201 -19.45 -2.62 -22.06
C ASN A 201 -18.72 -2.01 -20.85
N SER A 202 -17.40 -2.19 -20.77
CA SER A 202 -16.57 -1.49 -19.78
C SER A 202 -16.75 0.04 -19.88
N PRO A 203 -16.61 0.79 -18.78
CA PRO A 203 -16.65 2.24 -18.85
C PRO A 203 -15.57 2.76 -19.80
N LYS A 204 -15.92 3.76 -20.64
CA LYS A 204 -15.03 4.32 -21.67
C LYS A 204 -15.29 5.80 -21.86
N PHE A 205 -14.24 6.58 -22.08
CA PHE A 205 -14.33 8.01 -22.35
C PHE A 205 -15.31 8.38 -23.50
N ARG A 206 -15.38 7.53 -24.54
CA ARG A 206 -16.30 7.71 -25.68
C ARG A 206 -17.53 6.78 -25.60
N GLY A 207 -17.81 6.22 -24.46
CA GLY A 207 -18.94 5.37 -24.17
C GLY A 207 -19.62 5.81 -22.88
N GLU A 208 -20.12 4.85 -22.11
CA GLU A 208 -20.67 5.13 -20.78
C GLU A 208 -19.54 5.35 -19.77
N ASN A 209 -19.55 6.48 -19.09
CA ASN A 209 -18.65 6.79 -17.99
C ASN A 209 -19.27 7.71 -16.92
N HIS A 210 -20.59 7.88 -16.94
CA HIS A 210 -21.35 8.72 -16.01
C HIS A 210 -22.17 7.92 -15.00
N VAL A 211 -22.04 6.59 -14.99
CA VAL A 211 -22.67 5.69 -14.01
C VAL A 211 -21.60 5.26 -12.99
N PRO A 212 -21.55 5.85 -11.78
CA PRO A 212 -20.50 5.52 -10.78
C PRO A 212 -20.50 4.04 -10.43
N ALA A 213 -21.66 3.43 -10.20
CA ALA A 213 -21.79 1.98 -9.92
C ALA A 213 -21.12 1.11 -10.99
N MET A 214 -21.25 1.47 -12.27
CA MET A 214 -20.57 0.75 -13.36
C MET A 214 -19.04 0.86 -13.28
N LYS A 215 -18.53 2.03 -12.90
CA LYS A 215 -17.08 2.22 -12.72
C LYS A 215 -16.55 1.42 -11.52
N LEU A 216 -17.29 1.41 -10.42
CA LEU A 216 -16.97 0.58 -9.25
C LEU A 216 -16.99 -0.92 -9.62
N ALA A 217 -18.04 -1.37 -10.32
CA ALA A 217 -18.14 -2.75 -10.81
C ALA A 217 -16.96 -3.13 -11.72
N TRP A 218 -16.53 -2.23 -12.60
CA TRP A 218 -15.37 -2.44 -13.47
C TRP A 218 -14.07 -2.59 -12.66
N ARG A 219 -13.82 -1.74 -11.65
CA ARG A 219 -12.64 -1.85 -10.78
C ARG A 219 -12.63 -3.15 -9.98
N ARG A 220 -13.78 -3.56 -9.47
CA ARG A 220 -13.96 -4.86 -8.80
C ARG A 220 -13.66 -6.01 -9.75
N PHE A 221 -14.21 -5.96 -10.97
CA PHE A 221 -13.92 -6.96 -12.01
C PHE A 221 -12.43 -7.01 -12.37
N VAL A 222 -11.77 -5.88 -12.58
CA VAL A 222 -10.33 -5.82 -12.87
C VAL A 222 -9.52 -6.47 -11.75
N THR A 223 -9.87 -6.21 -10.50
CA THR A 223 -9.25 -6.86 -9.33
C THR A 223 -9.46 -8.38 -9.38
N ASP A 224 -10.67 -8.85 -9.57
CA ASP A 224 -11.00 -10.28 -9.58
C ASP A 224 -10.38 -11.00 -10.78
N SER A 225 -10.34 -10.36 -11.95
CA SER A 225 -9.66 -10.88 -13.13
C SER A 225 -8.14 -11.00 -12.91
N THR A 226 -7.54 -10.05 -12.20
CA THR A 226 -6.12 -10.08 -11.87
C THR A 226 -5.82 -11.19 -10.85
N ILE A 227 -6.64 -11.33 -9.81
CA ILE A 227 -6.54 -12.43 -8.85
C ILE A 227 -6.69 -13.78 -9.56
N SER A 228 -7.68 -13.93 -10.44
CA SER A 228 -7.86 -15.15 -11.22
C SER A 228 -6.67 -15.49 -12.13
N PHE A 229 -5.99 -14.46 -12.65
CA PHE A 229 -4.76 -14.67 -13.40
C PHE A 229 -3.61 -15.10 -12.47
N PHE A 230 -3.46 -14.45 -11.33
CA PHE A 230 -2.49 -14.84 -10.30
C PHE A 230 -2.71 -16.29 -9.84
N GLU A 231 -3.96 -16.70 -9.60
CA GLU A 231 -4.29 -18.10 -9.27
C GLU A 231 -3.85 -19.09 -10.36
N ASN A 232 -4.03 -18.72 -11.65
CA ASN A 232 -3.53 -19.52 -12.77
C ASN A 232 -2.00 -19.64 -12.77
N GLU A 233 -1.28 -18.59 -12.38
CA GLU A 233 0.18 -18.57 -12.28
C GLU A 233 0.69 -19.48 -11.16
N ILE A 234 0.05 -19.41 -9.98
CA ILE A 234 0.49 -20.14 -8.79
C ILE A 234 0.03 -21.60 -8.76
N ALA A 235 -0.98 -21.97 -9.53
CA ALA A 235 -1.53 -23.33 -9.50
C ALA A 235 -0.46 -24.42 -9.65
N PRO A 236 0.45 -24.41 -10.65
CA PRO A 236 1.51 -25.40 -10.75
C PRO A 236 2.54 -25.32 -9.62
N LEU A 237 2.79 -24.10 -9.07
CA LEU A 237 3.72 -23.92 -7.95
C LEU A 237 3.16 -24.55 -6.68
N ARG A 238 1.88 -24.33 -6.39
CA ARG A 238 1.18 -24.94 -5.24
C ARG A 238 1.11 -26.46 -5.33
N GLU A 239 0.96 -26.99 -6.54
CA GLU A 239 0.94 -28.44 -6.78
C GLU A 239 2.33 -29.08 -6.61
N ILE A 240 3.37 -28.47 -7.16
CA ILE A 240 4.71 -29.08 -7.28
C ILE A 240 5.60 -28.71 -6.09
N THR A 241 5.44 -27.49 -5.53
CA THR A 241 6.26 -26.94 -4.45
C THR A 241 5.40 -26.36 -3.32
N PRO A 242 4.49 -27.15 -2.71
CA PRO A 242 3.50 -26.65 -1.75
C PRO A 242 4.11 -26.01 -0.50
N ASP A 243 5.34 -26.36 -0.16
CA ASP A 243 6.04 -25.86 1.04
C ASP A 243 6.84 -24.59 0.78
N ILE A 244 6.98 -24.16 -0.47
CA ILE A 244 7.69 -22.91 -0.80
C ILE A 244 6.68 -21.74 -0.81
N PRO A 245 6.85 -20.76 0.08
CA PRO A 245 5.92 -19.64 0.19
C PRO A 245 5.92 -18.77 -1.07
N ILE A 246 4.80 -18.09 -1.29
CA ILE A 246 4.51 -17.28 -2.47
C ILE A 246 4.24 -15.84 -2.08
N THR A 247 4.87 -14.90 -2.78
CA THR A 247 4.59 -13.46 -2.72
C THR A 247 4.48 -12.85 -4.12
N THR A 248 3.95 -11.64 -4.20
CA THR A 248 4.11 -10.70 -5.32
C THR A 248 4.22 -9.29 -4.76
N ASN A 249 4.95 -8.42 -5.42
CA ASN A 249 5.16 -7.05 -4.96
C ASN A 249 4.03 -6.11 -5.38
N PHE A 250 3.66 -5.22 -4.48
CA PHE A 250 2.65 -4.18 -4.67
C PHE A 250 3.29 -2.80 -4.78
N MET A 251 2.73 -1.95 -5.64
CA MET A 251 3.20 -0.58 -5.84
C MET A 251 2.51 0.39 -4.88
N ARG A 252 3.10 0.67 -3.72
CA ARG A 252 2.55 1.65 -2.76
C ARG A 252 1.01 1.51 -2.64
N LEU A 253 0.26 2.60 -2.79
CA LEU A 253 -1.21 2.63 -2.76
C LEU A 253 -1.78 2.73 -4.19
N TYR A 254 -1.31 1.89 -5.11
CA TYR A 254 -1.82 1.87 -6.48
C TYR A 254 -3.32 1.58 -6.51
N ASP A 255 -4.09 2.49 -7.09
CA ASP A 255 -5.55 2.46 -7.04
C ASP A 255 -6.22 1.56 -8.09
N GLY A 256 -5.45 1.02 -9.03
CA GLY A 256 -6.00 0.20 -10.13
C GLY A 256 -6.49 -1.19 -9.71
N ILE A 257 -6.09 -1.69 -8.55
CA ILE A 257 -6.42 -3.02 -8.02
C ILE A 257 -6.61 -2.92 -6.51
N ASN A 258 -7.65 -3.56 -5.97
CA ASN A 258 -7.86 -3.66 -4.53
C ASN A 258 -6.81 -4.61 -3.90
N TYR A 259 -5.76 -4.04 -3.33
CA TYR A 259 -4.69 -4.81 -2.71
C TYR A 259 -5.13 -5.52 -1.42
N GLN A 260 -6.10 -4.97 -0.67
CA GLN A 260 -6.66 -5.64 0.52
C GLN A 260 -7.34 -6.95 0.16
N LYS A 261 -8.05 -7.00 -0.99
CA LYS A 261 -8.65 -8.23 -1.52
C LYS A 261 -7.57 -9.17 -2.07
N PHE A 262 -6.60 -8.66 -2.81
CA PHE A 262 -5.54 -9.46 -3.43
C PHE A 262 -4.63 -10.11 -2.38
N ALA A 263 -4.24 -9.38 -1.32
CA ALA A 263 -3.34 -9.86 -0.27
C ALA A 263 -3.81 -11.15 0.41
N LYS A 264 -5.13 -11.41 0.44
CA LYS A 264 -5.72 -12.64 1.00
C LYS A 264 -5.28 -13.92 0.28
N ASN A 265 -4.67 -13.80 -0.92
CA ASN A 265 -4.19 -14.93 -1.73
C ASN A 265 -2.66 -15.18 -1.57
N LEU A 266 -1.98 -14.36 -0.78
CA LEU A 266 -0.53 -14.44 -0.58
C LEU A 266 -0.18 -15.13 0.75
N ASP A 267 0.97 -15.82 0.77
CA ASP A 267 1.53 -16.33 2.04
C ASP A 267 2.23 -15.22 2.81
N LEU A 268 2.79 -14.26 2.07
CA LEU A 268 3.48 -13.09 2.57
C LEU A 268 3.17 -11.88 1.69
N VAL A 269 2.80 -10.78 2.31
CA VAL A 269 2.60 -9.50 1.61
C VAL A 269 3.95 -8.84 1.37
N SER A 270 4.16 -8.30 0.17
CA SER A 270 5.35 -7.51 -0.15
C SER A 270 5.01 -6.28 -0.99
N TRP A 271 5.84 -5.23 -0.89
CA TRP A 271 5.62 -4.00 -1.63
C TRP A 271 6.91 -3.23 -1.93
N ASP A 272 6.83 -2.25 -2.83
CA ASP A 272 7.94 -1.50 -3.37
C ASP A 272 7.92 -0.06 -2.87
N ASN A 273 9.02 0.35 -2.23
CA ASN A 273 9.15 1.62 -1.52
C ASN A 273 10.13 2.56 -2.21
N TYR A 274 9.60 3.56 -2.91
CA TYR A 274 10.38 4.59 -3.62
C TYR A 274 10.03 6.00 -3.12
N PRO A 275 10.41 6.37 -1.89
CA PRO A 275 10.04 7.65 -1.30
C PRO A 275 10.77 8.83 -1.97
N ALA A 276 10.09 9.97 -1.98
CA ALA A 276 10.57 11.20 -2.62
C ALA A 276 11.40 12.06 -1.66
N TRP A 277 12.49 11.52 -1.13
CA TRP A 277 13.35 12.18 -0.16
C TRP A 277 14.03 13.47 -0.67
N ASP A 278 14.40 14.33 0.29
CA ASP A 278 15.22 15.54 0.11
C ASP A 278 14.61 16.59 -0.86
N ARG A 279 13.27 16.68 -0.84
CA ARG A 279 12.49 17.68 -1.60
C ARG A 279 11.91 18.77 -0.70
N GLY A 280 12.43 18.93 0.53
CA GLY A 280 11.98 19.95 1.50
C GLY A 280 10.79 19.55 2.37
N PHE A 281 10.41 18.27 2.43
CA PHE A 281 9.28 17.77 3.24
C PHE A 281 9.53 16.35 3.77
N ASN A 282 10.74 16.10 4.29
CA ASN A 282 11.16 14.75 4.72
C ASN A 282 10.29 14.18 5.85
N GLU A 283 9.87 14.98 6.81
CA GLU A 283 8.97 14.51 7.88
C GLU A 283 7.60 14.07 7.33
N LYS A 284 7.03 14.83 6.39
CA LYS A 284 5.77 14.47 5.71
C LYS A 284 5.94 13.18 4.92
N GLU A 285 7.03 13.04 4.18
CA GLU A 285 7.34 11.81 3.41
C GLU A 285 7.53 10.63 4.34
N ALA A 286 8.24 10.77 5.46
CA ALA A 286 8.43 9.73 6.45
C ALA A 286 7.09 9.24 7.05
N CYS A 287 6.18 10.17 7.38
CA CYS A 287 4.85 9.84 7.86
C CYS A 287 4.03 9.09 6.79
N SER A 288 4.06 9.56 5.54
CA SER A 288 3.36 8.92 4.43
C SER A 288 3.89 7.50 4.15
N VAL A 289 5.19 7.30 4.22
CA VAL A 289 5.83 5.97 4.09
C VAL A 289 5.46 5.07 5.27
N ALA A 290 5.44 5.60 6.50
CA ALA A 290 5.02 4.87 7.69
C ALA A 290 3.57 4.37 7.58
N PHE A 291 2.66 5.23 7.10
CA PHE A 291 1.26 4.87 6.83
C PHE A 291 1.17 3.69 5.85
N VAL A 292 1.94 3.72 4.76
CA VAL A 292 1.96 2.63 3.77
C VAL A 292 2.54 1.35 4.35
N HIS A 293 3.64 1.41 5.11
CA HIS A 293 4.19 0.25 5.81
C HIS A 293 3.15 -0.39 6.74
N ASP A 294 2.45 0.41 7.54
CA ASP A 294 1.42 -0.08 8.45
C ASP A 294 0.22 -0.65 7.70
N ALA A 295 -0.17 -0.10 6.52
CA ALA A 295 -1.20 -0.67 5.65
C ALA A 295 -0.82 -2.08 5.15
N PHE A 296 0.39 -2.26 4.62
CA PHE A 296 0.83 -3.56 4.13
C PHE A 296 1.04 -4.58 5.25
N ARG A 297 1.51 -4.15 6.42
CA ARG A 297 1.56 -4.99 7.61
C ARG A 297 0.16 -5.47 8.01
N THR A 298 -0.82 -4.60 8.01
CA THR A 298 -2.20 -4.91 8.41
C THR A 298 -2.87 -5.84 7.39
N MET A 299 -2.69 -5.62 6.08
CA MET A 299 -3.17 -6.53 5.02
C MET A 299 -2.64 -7.96 5.19
N GLY A 300 -1.43 -8.12 5.72
CA GLY A 300 -0.84 -9.41 6.09
C GLY A 300 -1.40 -10.01 7.39
N GLY A 301 -2.43 -9.43 7.99
CA GLY A 301 -2.99 -9.86 9.28
C GLY A 301 -2.07 -9.54 10.46
N GLY A 302 -1.34 -8.44 10.39
CA GLY A 302 -0.36 -8.02 11.39
C GLY A 302 0.93 -8.86 11.40
N LYS A 303 1.11 -9.75 10.43
CA LYS A 303 2.37 -10.46 10.20
C LYS A 303 3.40 -9.51 9.59
N PRO A 304 4.69 -9.84 9.69
CA PRO A 304 5.71 -9.13 8.92
C PRO A 304 5.42 -9.13 7.43
N PHE A 305 5.82 -8.06 6.76
CA PHE A 305 5.80 -7.92 5.31
C PHE A 305 7.21 -7.88 4.74
N PHE A 306 7.36 -7.98 3.41
CA PHE A 306 8.63 -7.74 2.75
C PHE A 306 8.63 -6.40 2.02
N MET A 307 9.67 -5.60 2.26
CA MET A 307 10.02 -4.52 1.35
C MET A 307 10.80 -5.17 0.19
N MET A 308 10.09 -5.40 -0.92
CA MET A 308 10.60 -6.20 -2.03
C MET A 308 11.52 -5.41 -2.93
N GLU A 309 11.20 -4.14 -3.14
CA GLU A 309 12.03 -3.20 -3.86
C GLU A 309 12.19 -1.89 -3.10
N SER A 310 13.35 -1.28 -3.22
CA SER A 310 13.65 0.10 -2.85
C SER A 310 14.82 0.59 -3.67
N THR A 311 15.04 1.91 -3.74
CA THR A 311 16.23 2.41 -4.43
C THR A 311 17.37 2.66 -3.44
N PRO A 312 18.57 2.14 -3.68
CA PRO A 312 19.72 2.48 -2.86
C PRO A 312 20.25 3.91 -3.12
N SER A 313 19.75 4.57 -4.18
CA SER A 313 20.12 5.93 -4.58
C SER A 313 18.91 6.64 -5.19
N LEU A 314 19.01 7.19 -6.39
CA LEU A 314 17.91 7.87 -7.09
C LEU A 314 17.10 6.90 -7.96
N VAL A 315 15.86 7.23 -8.24
CA VAL A 315 15.07 6.65 -9.33
C VAL A 315 15.32 7.46 -10.62
N ASN A 316 14.87 6.97 -11.79
CA ASN A 316 15.06 7.69 -13.06
C ASN A 316 13.75 8.05 -13.78
N TRP A 317 12.60 7.75 -13.19
CA TRP A 317 11.29 7.89 -13.82
C TRP A 317 10.46 9.07 -13.31
N HIS A 318 10.95 9.87 -12.36
CA HIS A 318 10.35 11.16 -12.02
C HIS A 318 10.73 12.24 -13.04
N PRO A 319 9.93 13.31 -13.20
CA PRO A 319 10.31 14.46 -14.01
C PRO A 319 11.64 15.10 -13.57
N VAL A 320 11.93 15.08 -12.27
CA VAL A 320 13.21 15.49 -11.67
C VAL A 320 13.60 14.47 -10.62
N ASN A 321 14.77 13.86 -10.80
CA ASN A 321 15.28 12.81 -9.91
C ASN A 321 16.33 13.41 -8.96
N LYS A 322 15.87 13.87 -7.79
CA LYS A 322 16.73 14.41 -6.73
C LYS A 322 17.53 13.28 -6.10
N LEU A 323 18.84 13.49 -5.99
CA LEU A 323 19.73 12.55 -5.31
C LEU A 323 19.47 12.59 -3.79
N PRO A 324 19.18 11.47 -3.13
CA PRO A 324 19.07 11.41 -1.66
C PRO A 324 20.43 11.74 -1.02
N MET A 325 20.36 12.46 0.12
CA MET A 325 21.55 12.74 0.91
C MET A 325 22.14 11.45 1.51
N PRO A 326 23.40 11.47 1.93
CA PRO A 326 24.02 10.32 2.62
C PRO A 326 23.20 9.84 3.83
N ARG A 327 23.17 8.52 4.05
CA ARG A 327 22.43 7.81 5.12
C ARG A 327 20.88 7.86 5.00
N ARG A 328 20.30 8.61 4.06
CA ARG A 328 18.83 8.68 3.90
C ARG A 328 18.21 7.34 3.52
N GLN A 329 18.88 6.57 2.66
CA GLN A 329 18.45 5.23 2.28
C GLN A 329 18.51 4.27 3.49
N GLU A 330 19.57 4.34 4.28
CA GLU A 330 19.74 3.53 5.49
C GLU A 330 18.60 3.82 6.50
N LEU A 331 18.32 5.10 6.79
CA LEU A 331 17.22 5.51 7.67
C LEU A 331 15.86 5.02 7.15
N SER A 332 15.61 5.12 5.84
CA SER A 332 14.39 4.62 5.20
C SER A 332 14.23 3.11 5.36
N SER A 333 15.32 2.36 5.22
CA SER A 333 15.33 0.90 5.42
C SER A 333 15.09 0.51 6.87
N ILE A 334 15.68 1.24 7.82
CA ILE A 334 15.44 1.05 9.26
C ILE A 334 13.98 1.37 9.61
N GLN A 335 13.37 2.38 8.98
CA GLN A 335 11.94 2.66 9.13
C GLN A 335 11.09 1.48 8.67
N ALA A 336 11.38 0.88 7.52
CA ALA A 336 10.65 -0.30 7.05
C ALA A 336 10.71 -1.45 8.07
N VAL A 337 11.90 -1.75 8.58
CA VAL A 337 12.09 -2.77 9.63
C VAL A 337 11.33 -2.41 10.91
N ALA A 338 11.36 -1.16 11.35
CA ALA A 338 10.63 -0.68 12.52
C ALA A 338 9.10 -0.87 12.38
N HIS A 339 8.55 -0.71 11.18
CA HIS A 339 7.13 -0.86 10.87
C HIS A 339 6.71 -2.29 10.50
N GLY A 340 7.64 -3.26 10.49
CA GLY A 340 7.29 -4.68 10.32
C GLY A 340 7.93 -5.40 9.14
N ALA A 341 8.81 -4.77 8.37
CA ALA A 341 9.50 -5.47 7.29
C ALA A 341 10.52 -6.48 7.84
N ASP A 342 10.48 -7.72 7.34
CA ASP A 342 11.53 -8.74 7.56
C ASP A 342 12.52 -8.78 6.39
N SER A 343 12.50 -7.78 5.52
CA SER A 343 13.43 -7.64 4.41
C SER A 343 13.78 -6.19 4.10
N VAL A 344 14.96 -6.00 3.54
CA VAL A 344 15.41 -4.78 2.87
C VAL A 344 16.00 -5.21 1.54
N GLN A 345 15.29 -4.93 0.46
CA GLN A 345 15.69 -5.33 -0.88
C GLN A 345 15.68 -4.13 -1.84
N TYR A 346 16.51 -4.22 -2.87
CA TYR A 346 16.78 -3.12 -3.78
C TYR A 346 16.42 -3.47 -5.22
N PHE A 347 15.83 -2.55 -5.94
CA PHE A 347 15.94 -2.48 -7.39
C PHE A 347 17.05 -1.48 -7.71
N GLN A 348 18.24 -1.94 -8.17
CA GLN A 348 18.64 -3.33 -8.36
C GLN A 348 20.07 -3.55 -7.82
N TRP A 349 20.55 -4.79 -7.84
CA TRP A 349 21.91 -5.09 -7.39
C TRP A 349 22.96 -4.38 -8.28
N ARG A 350 22.97 -4.66 -9.58
CA ARG A 350 23.93 -4.07 -10.54
C ARG A 350 23.20 -3.21 -11.56
N LYS A 351 23.66 -2.00 -11.75
CA LYS A 351 23.09 -1.04 -12.70
C LYS A 351 23.18 -1.56 -14.13
N SER A 352 22.05 -1.55 -14.83
CA SER A 352 21.95 -2.00 -16.22
C SER A 352 22.78 -1.13 -17.15
N ARG A 353 23.42 -1.75 -18.14
CA ARG A 353 24.23 -1.05 -19.14
C ARG A 353 23.39 -0.26 -20.15
N GLY A 354 22.16 -0.67 -20.36
CA GLY A 354 21.22 -0.10 -21.33
C GLY A 354 19.77 -0.22 -20.86
N GLY A 355 18.84 0.04 -21.75
CA GLY A 355 17.40 -0.03 -21.46
C GLY A 355 16.87 1.23 -20.80
N HIS A 356 15.58 1.19 -20.44
CA HIS A 356 14.85 2.34 -19.90
C HIS A 356 15.40 2.79 -18.54
N GLU A 357 15.81 1.85 -17.70
CA GLU A 357 16.26 2.08 -16.32
C GLU A 357 17.77 2.07 -16.13
N LYS A 358 18.54 2.29 -17.20
CA LYS A 358 20.02 2.32 -17.14
C LYS A 358 20.60 3.37 -16.16
N TYR A 359 19.82 4.36 -15.77
CA TYR A 359 20.21 5.39 -14.79
C TYR A 359 19.50 5.24 -13.46
N HIS A 360 18.64 4.23 -13.29
CA HIS A 360 18.07 3.91 -11.98
C HIS A 360 19.20 3.58 -10.98
N GLY A 361 19.02 3.95 -9.71
CA GLY A 361 19.97 3.62 -8.66
C GLY A 361 20.19 2.11 -8.55
N ALA A 362 21.41 1.73 -8.23
CA ALA A 362 21.78 0.34 -7.99
C ALA A 362 22.86 0.28 -6.91
N VAL A 363 23.00 -0.86 -6.25
CA VAL A 363 24.05 -1.07 -5.25
C VAL A 363 25.42 -1.00 -5.90
N VAL A 364 25.59 -1.68 -7.02
CA VAL A 364 26.81 -1.61 -7.85
C VAL A 364 26.55 -0.72 -9.05
N ASP A 365 27.13 0.48 -9.04
CA ASP A 365 27.02 1.46 -10.13
C ASP A 365 27.84 1.05 -11.37
N HIS A 366 27.73 1.81 -12.46
CA HIS A 366 28.49 1.58 -13.71
C HIS A 366 30.01 1.53 -13.54
N CYS A 367 30.55 2.10 -12.47
CA CYS A 367 31.97 1.95 -12.13
C CYS A 367 32.38 0.53 -11.72
N GLY A 368 31.42 -0.32 -11.33
CA GLY A 368 31.57 -1.75 -11.15
C GLY A 368 32.33 -2.21 -9.88
N HIS A 369 32.57 -1.34 -8.90
CA HIS A 369 33.36 -1.63 -7.73
C HIS A 369 32.77 -1.05 -6.42
N GLU A 370 33.26 -1.50 -5.27
CA GLU A 370 32.78 -1.16 -3.92
C GLU A 370 33.11 0.26 -3.44
N ASN A 371 33.94 1.03 -4.14
CA ASN A 371 34.44 2.32 -3.66
C ASN A 371 33.46 3.50 -3.94
N THR A 372 32.16 3.24 -3.92
CA THR A 372 31.11 4.26 -4.04
C THR A 372 30.48 4.54 -2.67
N ARG A 373 29.87 5.72 -2.51
CA ARG A 373 29.08 6.06 -1.31
C ARG A 373 27.98 5.06 -1.11
N VAL A 374 27.17 4.79 -2.15
CA VAL A 374 26.01 3.91 -2.11
C VAL A 374 26.39 2.51 -1.67
N PHE A 375 27.42 1.91 -2.26
CA PHE A 375 27.87 0.58 -1.87
C PHE A 375 28.27 0.52 -0.39
N LYS A 376 29.02 1.52 0.10
CA LYS A 376 29.47 1.56 1.50
C LYS A 376 28.30 1.72 2.48
N GLU A 377 27.29 2.52 2.12
CA GLU A 377 26.08 2.68 2.94
C GLU A 377 25.26 1.38 2.98
N VAL A 378 25.11 0.69 1.85
CA VAL A 378 24.43 -0.61 1.77
C VAL A 378 25.17 -1.68 2.56
N ALA A 379 26.51 -1.72 2.47
CA ALA A 379 27.33 -2.66 3.26
C ALA A 379 27.20 -2.39 4.76
N HIS A 380 27.26 -1.13 5.19
CA HIS A 380 27.06 -0.77 6.59
C HIS A 380 25.65 -1.15 7.09
N LEU A 381 24.62 -0.89 6.29
CA LEU A 381 23.27 -1.32 6.64
C LEU A 381 23.19 -2.85 6.79
N GLY A 382 23.85 -3.61 5.90
CA GLY A 382 23.92 -5.06 6.01
C GLY A 382 24.51 -5.53 7.36
N GLU A 383 25.59 -4.90 7.82
CA GLU A 383 26.17 -5.16 9.16
C GLU A 383 25.19 -4.84 10.30
N VAL A 384 24.35 -3.81 10.14
CA VAL A 384 23.31 -3.45 11.12
C VAL A 384 22.20 -4.51 11.12
N LEU A 385 21.72 -4.92 9.94
CA LEU A 385 20.63 -5.88 9.79
C LEU A 385 21.01 -7.27 10.37
N GLU A 386 22.26 -7.71 10.24
CA GLU A 386 22.75 -8.96 10.86
C GLU A 386 22.56 -8.97 12.38
N LYS A 387 22.55 -7.80 13.05
CA LYS A 387 22.35 -7.67 14.50
C LYS A 387 20.88 -7.62 14.90
N LEU A 388 19.95 -7.57 13.95
CA LEU A 388 18.52 -7.42 14.17
C LEU A 388 17.71 -8.72 14.08
N SER A 389 18.34 -9.89 14.18
CA SER A 389 17.64 -11.19 14.13
C SER A 389 16.51 -11.31 15.17
N ASP A 390 16.63 -10.66 16.32
CA ASP A 390 15.60 -10.65 17.39
C ASP A 390 14.31 -9.90 16.99
N VAL A 391 14.33 -9.10 15.92
CA VAL A 391 13.17 -8.35 15.40
C VAL A 391 12.30 -9.21 14.50
N VAL A 392 12.90 -10.22 13.85
CA VAL A 392 12.22 -11.05 12.84
C VAL A 392 10.97 -11.72 13.42
N GLY A 393 9.86 -11.60 12.73
CA GLY A 393 8.55 -12.10 13.17
C GLY A 393 7.88 -11.22 14.24
N GLY A 394 8.53 -10.15 14.70
CA GLY A 394 7.99 -9.24 15.71
C GLY A 394 6.75 -8.51 15.20
N ARG A 395 5.74 -8.38 16.08
CA ARG A 395 4.47 -7.70 15.81
C ARG A 395 4.35 -6.40 16.60
N SER A 396 3.48 -5.51 16.15
CA SER A 396 3.01 -4.34 16.90
C SER A 396 1.62 -4.63 17.48
N ASP A 397 1.32 -4.08 18.66
CA ASP A 397 0.02 -4.18 19.33
C ASP A 397 -0.66 -2.81 19.25
N SER A 398 -1.38 -2.55 18.15
CA SER A 398 -2.04 -1.27 17.90
C SER A 398 -3.40 -1.22 18.59
N LYS A 399 -3.69 -0.11 19.26
CA LYS A 399 -5.00 0.20 19.87
C LYS A 399 -5.77 1.25 19.08
N VAL A 400 -5.18 1.78 18.03
CA VAL A 400 -5.78 2.74 17.11
C VAL A 400 -5.81 2.14 15.71
N ALA A 401 -6.92 2.35 15.01
CA ALA A 401 -7.02 2.04 13.59
C ALA A 401 -7.46 3.24 12.77
N VAL A 402 -6.95 3.34 11.56
CA VAL A 402 -7.45 4.25 10.51
C VAL A 402 -8.00 3.39 9.37
N ILE A 403 -9.26 3.61 9.02
CA ILE A 403 -9.86 2.97 7.85
C ILE A 403 -9.33 3.65 6.60
N ALA A 404 -8.73 2.85 5.73
CA ALA A 404 -8.27 3.27 4.41
C ALA A 404 -8.58 2.15 3.40
N ASP A 405 -9.66 2.30 2.68
CA ASP A 405 -10.26 1.26 1.84
C ASP A 405 -10.14 1.60 0.36
N TRP A 406 -9.77 0.63 -0.48
CA TRP A 406 -9.61 0.84 -1.94
C TRP A 406 -10.93 1.17 -2.64
N GLU A 407 -12.03 0.53 -2.25
CA GLU A 407 -13.33 0.79 -2.89
C GLU A 407 -13.86 2.17 -2.50
N GLU A 408 -13.58 2.62 -1.27
CA GLU A 408 -13.84 3.99 -0.84
C GLU A 408 -13.03 5.01 -1.66
N SER A 409 -11.74 4.74 -1.89
CA SER A 409 -10.92 5.57 -2.77
C SER A 409 -11.51 5.68 -4.18
N TRP A 410 -12.02 4.57 -4.73
CA TRP A 410 -12.68 4.60 -6.04
C TRP A 410 -14.00 5.37 -6.01
N ALA A 411 -14.83 5.14 -5.00
CA ALA A 411 -16.12 5.83 -4.86
C ALA A 411 -15.93 7.35 -4.79
N THR A 412 -14.98 7.81 -3.97
CA THR A 412 -14.64 9.24 -3.84
C THR A 412 -14.07 9.87 -5.12
N GLN A 413 -13.43 9.08 -5.99
CA GLN A 413 -12.97 9.54 -7.30
C GLN A 413 -14.09 9.62 -8.34
N TYR A 414 -15.12 8.75 -8.24
CA TYR A 414 -16.10 8.59 -9.31
C TYR A 414 -17.39 9.37 -9.12
N PHE A 415 -17.75 9.73 -7.88
CA PHE A 415 -18.95 10.56 -7.69
C PHE A 415 -18.78 11.94 -8.35
N CYS A 416 -19.85 12.51 -8.85
CA CYS A 416 -19.92 13.88 -9.27
C CYS A 416 -20.72 14.65 -8.21
N GLY A 417 -20.01 15.35 -7.34
CA GLY A 417 -20.61 15.87 -6.12
C GLY A 417 -20.19 17.30 -5.79
N PHE A 418 -20.10 17.56 -4.51
CA PHE A 418 -19.94 18.90 -3.96
C PHE A 418 -18.59 19.53 -4.34
N ASN A 419 -17.48 18.77 -4.22
CA ASN A 419 -16.17 19.18 -4.69
C ASN A 419 -15.60 18.13 -5.66
N ASN A 420 -15.26 18.57 -6.88
CA ASN A 420 -14.75 17.69 -7.93
C ASN A 420 -13.23 17.78 -8.13
N GLU A 421 -12.52 18.54 -7.28
CA GLU A 421 -11.09 18.80 -7.43
C GLU A 421 -10.26 18.13 -6.30
N HIS A 422 -10.74 18.16 -5.08
CA HIS A 422 -9.99 17.69 -3.89
C HIS A 422 -10.57 16.36 -3.37
N ARG A 423 -10.12 15.25 -3.95
CA ARG A 423 -10.63 13.89 -3.72
C ARG A 423 -9.54 12.90 -3.29
N GLU A 424 -8.44 13.40 -2.73
CA GLU A 424 -7.26 12.61 -2.36
C GLU A 424 -7.54 11.82 -1.06
N TYR A 425 -8.29 10.72 -1.16
CA TYR A 425 -8.76 9.92 -0.03
C TYR A 425 -7.63 9.39 0.85
N PHE A 426 -6.61 8.75 0.27
CA PHE A 426 -5.49 8.22 1.05
C PHE A 426 -4.62 9.31 1.69
N GLU A 427 -4.57 10.50 1.11
CA GLU A 427 -3.89 11.65 1.74
C GLU A 427 -4.67 12.12 2.97
N GLU A 428 -6.00 12.14 2.89
CA GLU A 428 -6.87 12.45 4.02
C GLU A 428 -6.68 11.41 5.15
N CYS A 429 -6.65 10.12 4.83
CA CYS A 429 -6.36 9.05 5.80
C CYS A 429 -4.98 9.23 6.45
N THR A 430 -3.96 9.59 5.67
CA THR A 430 -2.60 9.84 6.16
C THR A 430 -2.57 11.05 7.10
N LYS A 431 -3.35 12.09 6.84
CA LYS A 431 -3.48 13.26 7.72
C LYS A 431 -4.00 12.87 9.11
N TRP A 432 -5.01 12.00 9.17
CA TRP A 432 -5.57 11.50 10.43
C TRP A 432 -4.70 10.45 11.13
N TYR A 433 -3.80 9.78 10.42
CA TYR A 433 -2.78 8.89 10.98
C TYR A 433 -1.63 9.65 11.67
N LYS A 434 -1.23 10.82 11.12
CA LYS A 434 -0.03 11.57 11.49
C LYS A 434 0.09 11.90 12.98
N PRO A 435 -0.95 12.41 13.72
CA PRO A 435 -0.81 12.77 15.12
C PRO A 435 -0.42 11.59 16.03
N PHE A 436 -0.86 10.40 15.72
CA PHE A 436 -0.51 9.18 16.46
C PHE A 436 0.93 8.76 16.16
N TRP A 437 1.33 8.79 14.89
CA TRP A 437 2.70 8.51 14.48
C TRP A 437 3.71 9.46 15.14
N GLU A 438 3.43 10.76 15.20
CA GLU A 438 4.27 11.76 15.88
C GLU A 438 4.40 11.52 17.38
N LYS A 439 3.40 10.89 18.00
CA LYS A 439 3.39 10.59 19.44
C LYS A 439 3.91 9.16 19.77
N GLY A 440 4.38 8.42 18.78
CA GLY A 440 4.86 7.05 18.97
C GLY A 440 3.77 6.08 19.41
N ILE A 441 2.54 6.30 18.95
CA ILE A 441 1.40 5.40 19.12
C ILE A 441 1.27 4.55 17.86
N SER A 442 1.27 3.21 18.01
CA SER A 442 1.08 2.30 16.89
C SER A 442 -0.34 2.38 16.34
N VAL A 443 -0.45 2.45 15.02
CA VAL A 443 -1.72 2.48 14.28
C VAL A 443 -1.78 1.32 13.31
N ASP A 444 -2.92 0.67 13.21
CA ASP A 444 -3.24 -0.24 12.11
C ASP A 444 -4.01 0.53 11.03
N VAL A 445 -3.72 0.25 9.77
CA VAL A 445 -4.46 0.79 8.62
C VAL A 445 -5.30 -0.33 8.05
N ILE A 446 -6.62 -0.24 8.21
CA ILE A 446 -7.56 -1.35 8.01
C ILE A 446 -8.54 -1.11 6.86
N ALA A 447 -9.11 -2.18 6.33
CA ALA A 447 -10.25 -2.10 5.43
C ALA A 447 -11.56 -1.84 6.19
N MET A 448 -12.58 -1.38 5.48
CA MET A 448 -13.90 -1.11 6.04
C MET A 448 -14.59 -2.38 6.58
N ASP A 449 -14.28 -3.54 6.02
CA ASP A 449 -14.83 -4.85 6.39
C ASP A 449 -13.97 -5.64 7.43
N ASP A 450 -12.88 -5.04 7.92
CA ASP A 450 -12.07 -5.64 8.99
C ASP A 450 -12.74 -5.57 10.37
N ASP A 451 -12.18 -6.29 11.33
CA ASP A 451 -12.67 -6.32 12.71
C ASP A 451 -12.19 -5.10 13.51
N TYR A 452 -13.13 -4.37 14.14
CA TYR A 452 -12.84 -3.17 14.94
C TYR A 452 -12.68 -3.46 16.44
N GLU A 453 -13.11 -4.62 16.93
CA GLU A 453 -13.28 -4.90 18.37
C GLU A 453 -11.99 -4.79 19.20
N LYS A 454 -10.83 -5.01 18.58
CA LYS A 454 -9.53 -4.96 19.27
C LYS A 454 -9.00 -3.55 19.51
N TYR A 455 -9.60 -2.52 18.87
CA TYR A 455 -9.16 -1.15 18.95
C TYR A 455 -9.94 -0.33 19.97
N ASP A 456 -9.26 0.56 20.64
CA ASP A 456 -9.87 1.55 21.54
C ASP A 456 -10.41 2.75 20.76
N LEU A 457 -9.83 3.00 19.58
CA LEU A 457 -10.19 4.08 18.68
C LEU A 457 -10.13 3.63 17.21
N VAL A 458 -11.21 3.87 16.46
CA VAL A 458 -11.26 3.72 14.99
C VAL A 458 -11.58 5.07 14.37
N ILE A 459 -10.78 5.47 13.40
CA ILE A 459 -10.95 6.72 12.64
C ILE A 459 -11.24 6.37 11.19
N ALA A 460 -12.31 6.89 10.64
CA ALA A 460 -12.76 6.68 9.27
C ALA A 460 -12.94 8.03 8.56
N PRO A 461 -11.88 8.66 8.07
CA PRO A 461 -11.97 9.95 7.41
C PRO A 461 -12.70 9.82 6.08
N PHE A 462 -13.62 10.75 5.77
CA PHE A 462 -14.31 10.81 4.49
C PHE A 462 -14.89 9.43 4.06
N LEU A 463 -15.66 8.80 4.96
CA LEU A 463 -16.26 7.47 4.76
C LEU A 463 -17.55 7.61 3.93
N TYR A 464 -17.44 7.94 2.65
CA TYR A 464 -18.53 8.26 1.75
C TYR A 464 -19.44 7.05 1.46
N MET A 465 -18.83 5.94 1.07
CA MET A 465 -19.54 4.71 0.67
C MET A 465 -19.55 3.70 1.83
N MET A 466 -20.66 3.00 1.98
CA MET A 466 -20.84 1.94 2.98
C MET A 466 -20.89 0.58 2.29
N LYS A 467 -19.92 -0.28 2.57
CA LYS A 467 -19.98 -1.69 2.18
C LYS A 467 -21.03 -2.44 3.04
N ASP A 468 -21.54 -3.55 2.53
CA ASP A 468 -22.50 -4.38 3.24
C ASP A 468 -22.02 -4.75 4.66
N GLY A 469 -22.90 -4.57 5.65
CA GLY A 469 -22.63 -4.84 7.05
C GLY A 469 -21.76 -3.81 7.78
N THR A 470 -21.29 -2.75 7.11
CA THR A 470 -20.46 -1.72 7.75
C THR A 470 -21.25 -0.88 8.76
N ILE A 471 -22.50 -0.55 8.46
CA ILE A 471 -23.39 0.18 9.36
C ILE A 471 -23.55 -0.57 10.69
N ASP A 472 -23.90 -1.86 10.63
CA ASP A 472 -24.06 -2.70 11.82
C ASP A 472 -22.74 -2.86 12.60
N ARG A 473 -21.60 -2.92 11.91
CA ARG A 473 -20.29 -3.03 12.53
C ARG A 473 -19.94 -1.76 13.30
N ILE A 474 -20.17 -0.59 12.72
CA ILE A 474 -19.93 0.72 13.38
C ILE A 474 -20.84 0.82 14.61
N GLU A 475 -22.16 0.56 14.47
CA GLU A 475 -23.08 0.59 15.60
C GLU A 475 -22.65 -0.34 16.73
N SER A 476 -22.37 -1.61 16.39
CA SER A 476 -21.99 -2.62 17.37
C SER A 476 -20.68 -2.25 18.09
N TYR A 477 -19.68 -1.78 17.37
CA TYR A 477 -18.39 -1.35 17.92
C TYR A 477 -18.58 -0.23 18.96
N ILE A 478 -19.30 0.84 18.60
CA ILE A 478 -19.55 1.96 19.50
C ILE A 478 -20.40 1.52 20.70
N LYS A 479 -21.47 0.79 20.46
CA LYS A 479 -22.36 0.29 21.51
C LYS A 479 -21.63 -0.56 22.55
N ASN A 480 -20.61 -1.29 22.16
CA ASN A 480 -19.80 -2.14 23.04
C ASN A 480 -18.67 -1.40 23.77
N GLY A 481 -18.40 -0.15 23.46
CA GLY A 481 -17.45 0.70 24.18
C GLY A 481 -16.31 1.28 23.32
N GLY A 482 -16.32 1.05 22.02
CA GLY A 482 -15.36 1.63 21.10
C GLY A 482 -15.58 3.12 20.85
N ASN A 483 -14.54 3.84 20.52
CA ASN A 483 -14.60 5.24 20.10
C ASN A 483 -14.43 5.32 18.59
N PHE A 484 -15.39 5.93 17.89
CA PHE A 484 -15.39 6.03 16.43
C PHE A 484 -15.41 7.48 15.99
N VAL A 485 -14.51 7.85 15.11
CA VAL A 485 -14.44 9.18 14.51
C VAL A 485 -14.69 9.07 13.01
N THR A 486 -15.62 9.87 12.50
CA THR A 486 -15.75 10.06 11.05
C THR A 486 -15.82 11.55 10.71
N THR A 487 -15.73 11.87 9.44
CA THR A 487 -15.66 13.27 9.00
C THR A 487 -16.74 13.59 7.97
N TYR A 488 -16.67 14.76 7.39
CA TYR A 488 -17.56 15.27 6.35
C TYR A 488 -17.82 14.23 5.22
N LEU A 489 -18.97 14.36 4.58
CA LEU A 489 -19.43 13.48 3.47
C LEU A 489 -19.44 11.99 3.83
N SER A 490 -19.64 11.64 5.09
CA SER A 490 -19.60 10.24 5.51
C SER A 490 -20.97 9.58 5.54
N CYS A 491 -20.99 8.28 5.21
CA CYS A 491 -22.15 7.40 5.26
C CYS A 491 -23.30 7.89 4.36
N MET A 492 -23.00 8.19 3.09
CA MET A 492 -23.95 8.78 2.15
C MET A 492 -24.54 7.78 1.17
N VAL A 493 -23.75 6.80 0.69
CA VAL A 493 -24.15 5.85 -0.35
C VAL A 493 -23.84 4.41 0.05
N ASP A 494 -24.55 3.47 -0.57
CA ASP A 494 -24.28 2.04 -0.46
C ASP A 494 -23.11 1.60 -1.38
N SER A 495 -22.85 0.30 -1.45
CA SER A 495 -21.77 -0.30 -2.22
C SER A 495 -21.89 -0.10 -3.75
N ASP A 496 -23.06 0.28 -4.25
CA ASP A 496 -23.33 0.58 -5.66
C ASP A 496 -23.54 2.09 -5.92
N ASP A 497 -23.08 2.94 -4.99
CA ASP A 497 -23.17 4.41 -5.07
C ASP A 497 -24.62 4.94 -5.06
N LEU A 498 -25.58 4.19 -4.51
CA LEU A 498 -26.94 4.70 -4.29
C LEU A 498 -27.03 5.44 -2.96
N CYS A 499 -27.53 6.68 -3.01
CA CYS A 499 -27.80 7.47 -1.82
C CYS A 499 -28.81 6.80 -0.91
N TYR A 500 -28.53 6.75 0.38
CA TYR A 500 -29.49 6.29 1.38
C TYR A 500 -30.68 7.26 1.46
N LEU A 501 -31.87 6.69 1.46
CA LEU A 501 -33.11 7.47 1.62
C LEU A 501 -33.32 7.83 3.11
N GLY A 502 -33.83 9.03 3.35
CA GLY A 502 -34.05 9.53 4.71
C GLY A 502 -32.91 10.38 5.27
N GLY A 503 -31.92 10.72 4.44
CA GLY A 503 -30.82 11.64 4.75
C GLY A 503 -29.61 10.97 5.41
N PHE A 504 -28.63 11.77 5.74
CA PHE A 504 -27.27 11.36 6.16
C PHE A 504 -26.99 11.77 7.59
N PRO A 505 -26.11 11.04 8.34
CA PRO A 505 -25.55 9.73 7.98
C PRO A 505 -26.62 8.66 7.73
N ALA A 506 -26.26 7.59 7.03
CA ALA A 506 -27.19 6.52 6.62
C ALA A 506 -27.94 5.88 7.79
N GLU A 507 -29.21 5.52 7.56
CA GLU A 507 -30.07 4.67 8.40
C GLU A 507 -30.04 5.06 9.89
N ASN A 508 -29.72 4.10 10.78
CA ASN A 508 -29.61 4.28 12.24
C ASN A 508 -28.35 5.02 12.67
N LEU A 509 -27.38 5.25 11.79
CA LEU A 509 -26.19 6.02 12.13
C LEU A 509 -26.52 7.48 12.50
N LYS A 510 -27.68 8.01 12.08
CA LYS A 510 -28.19 9.30 12.60
C LYS A 510 -28.38 9.27 14.11
N GLU A 511 -28.90 8.17 14.66
CA GLU A 511 -29.07 8.00 16.10
C GLU A 511 -27.71 7.73 16.78
N VAL A 512 -26.85 6.93 16.14
CA VAL A 512 -25.51 6.60 16.65
C VAL A 512 -24.66 7.84 16.80
N PHE A 513 -24.63 8.71 15.76
CA PHE A 513 -23.91 9.98 15.82
C PHE A 513 -24.70 11.13 16.47
N GLY A 514 -25.99 10.96 16.70
CA GLY A 514 -26.87 11.98 17.30
C GLY A 514 -27.01 13.23 16.43
N ILE A 515 -26.92 13.10 15.10
CA ILE A 515 -26.93 14.21 14.14
C ILE A 515 -27.69 13.84 12.85
N TRP A 516 -27.97 14.83 12.04
CA TRP A 516 -28.26 14.69 10.62
C TRP A 516 -27.67 15.86 9.82
N ALA A 517 -27.24 15.62 8.59
CA ALA A 517 -26.71 16.61 7.66
C ALA A 517 -27.83 17.11 6.73
N GLU A 518 -28.02 18.43 6.65
CA GLU A 518 -29.04 19.05 5.81
C GLU A 518 -28.51 19.30 4.39
N GLU A 519 -27.36 19.94 4.31
CA GLU A 519 -26.69 20.34 3.08
C GLU A 519 -25.17 20.19 3.24
N THR A 520 -24.48 20.24 2.14
CA THR A 520 -23.01 20.31 2.10
C THR A 520 -22.61 21.52 1.28
N ASP A 521 -21.77 22.36 1.85
CA ASP A 521 -21.17 23.53 1.16
C ASP A 521 -19.77 23.20 0.65
N SER A 522 -19.40 23.83 -0.47
CA SER A 522 -18.06 23.69 -1.08
C SER A 522 -17.42 25.03 -1.31
N LEU A 523 -16.20 25.16 -0.82
CA LEU A 523 -15.43 26.38 -0.89
C LEU A 523 -14.46 26.33 -2.08
N PRO A 524 -14.50 27.34 -2.98
CA PRO A 524 -13.50 27.47 -4.04
C PRO A 524 -12.08 27.55 -3.51
N GLU A 525 -11.10 27.18 -4.34
CA GLU A 525 -9.68 27.28 -3.99
C GLU A 525 -9.33 28.69 -3.46
N GLY A 526 -8.64 28.72 -2.32
CA GLY A 526 -8.25 29.97 -1.63
C GLY A 526 -9.37 30.62 -0.82
N MET A 527 -10.64 30.16 -0.89
CA MET A 527 -11.70 30.57 0.03
C MET A 527 -11.63 29.69 1.28
N LYS A 528 -11.86 30.30 2.42
CA LYS A 528 -11.85 29.62 3.72
C LYS A 528 -13.04 30.06 4.55
N ASN A 529 -13.58 29.15 5.31
CA ASN A 529 -14.50 29.43 6.39
C ASN A 529 -13.80 29.17 7.74
N ILE A 530 -14.45 29.41 8.85
CA ILE A 530 -13.87 29.24 10.18
C ILE A 530 -14.77 28.33 11.01
N ALA A 531 -14.17 27.35 11.68
CA ALA A 531 -14.78 26.57 12.75
C ALA A 531 -14.06 26.82 14.07
N GLY A 532 -14.84 27.08 15.12
CA GLY A 532 -14.34 27.21 16.50
C GLY A 532 -14.34 25.86 17.20
N TYR A 533 -13.24 25.52 17.88
CA TYR A 533 -13.11 24.32 18.71
C TYR A 533 -12.17 24.60 19.88
N ASN A 534 -12.57 24.26 21.12
CA ASN A 534 -11.79 24.49 22.36
C ASN A 534 -11.20 25.90 22.50
N GLY A 535 -11.97 26.93 22.08
CA GLY A 535 -11.56 28.34 22.17
C GLY A 535 -10.51 28.76 21.13
N LYS A 536 -10.19 27.93 20.16
CA LYS A 536 -9.36 28.23 19.00
C LYS A 536 -10.21 28.27 17.72
N ASN A 537 -9.74 28.96 16.72
CA ASN A 537 -10.33 29.01 15.37
C ASN A 537 -9.46 28.27 14.38
N TYR A 538 -10.10 27.47 13.51
CA TYR A 538 -9.45 26.67 12.49
C TYR A 538 -10.04 26.94 11.12
N ASP A 539 -9.22 26.82 10.09
CA ASP A 539 -9.64 26.96 8.72
C ASP A 539 -10.50 25.78 8.27
N VAL A 540 -11.67 26.09 7.71
CA VAL A 540 -12.50 25.15 6.94
C VAL A 540 -12.16 25.31 5.48
N VAL A 541 -11.74 24.25 4.81
CA VAL A 541 -11.30 24.28 3.41
C VAL A 541 -12.10 23.30 2.54
N HIS A 542 -12.33 23.64 1.32
CA HIS A 542 -12.89 22.82 0.24
C HIS A 542 -14.33 22.32 0.45
N VAL A 543 -14.68 21.75 1.63
CA VAL A 543 -16.02 21.14 1.83
C VAL A 543 -16.39 21.12 3.31
N CYS A 544 -17.69 21.32 3.60
CA CYS A 544 -18.24 21.18 4.94
C CYS A 544 -19.74 20.82 4.93
N ASP A 545 -20.15 19.98 5.88
CA ASP A 545 -21.54 19.59 6.09
C ASP A 545 -22.25 20.52 7.06
N LEU A 546 -23.50 20.87 6.76
CA LEU A 546 -24.35 21.67 7.62
C LEU A 546 -25.18 20.74 8.51
N LEU A 547 -24.72 20.58 9.76
CA LEU A 547 -25.29 19.62 10.70
C LEU A 547 -26.44 20.20 11.53
N HIS A 548 -27.34 19.32 11.97
CA HIS A 548 -28.25 19.50 13.08
C HIS A 548 -27.96 18.46 14.15
N SER A 549 -27.79 18.89 15.41
CA SER A 549 -27.73 17.97 16.53
C SER A 549 -29.10 17.39 16.84
N GLN A 550 -29.16 16.08 17.06
CA GLN A 550 -30.32 15.30 17.56
C GLN A 550 -29.97 14.55 18.85
N GLY A 551 -29.26 15.22 19.75
CA GLY A 551 -28.80 14.66 21.03
C GLY A 551 -27.30 14.67 21.21
N ALA A 552 -26.52 14.78 20.13
CA ALA A 552 -25.07 14.93 20.24
C ALA A 552 -24.69 16.23 20.94
N GLU A 553 -23.65 16.17 21.77
CA GLU A 553 -22.98 17.34 22.31
C GLU A 553 -22.20 18.07 21.20
N VAL A 554 -22.34 19.39 21.15
CA VAL A 554 -21.64 20.24 20.18
C VAL A 554 -20.31 20.70 20.81
N LEU A 555 -19.20 20.21 20.27
CA LEU A 555 -17.84 20.55 20.72
C LEU A 555 -17.27 21.75 19.96
N GLY A 556 -17.78 22.01 18.75
CA GLY A 556 -17.36 23.12 17.91
C GLY A 556 -18.46 23.59 16.97
N GLU A 557 -18.41 24.88 16.61
CA GLU A 557 -19.40 25.51 15.75
C GLU A 557 -18.72 26.28 14.61
N TYR A 558 -19.42 26.47 13.49
CA TYR A 558 -18.97 27.40 12.44
C TYR A 558 -19.05 28.84 12.94
N GLU A 559 -18.01 29.63 12.70
CA GLU A 559 -17.90 31.01 13.16
C GLU A 559 -18.16 32.05 12.06
N THR A 560 -18.21 31.63 10.82
CA THR A 560 -18.41 32.49 9.65
C THR A 560 -19.48 31.95 8.73
N ASP A 561 -19.82 32.72 7.69
CA ASP A 561 -20.84 32.44 6.69
C ASP A 561 -22.30 32.46 7.24
N PHE A 562 -23.30 32.16 6.37
CA PHE A 562 -24.73 32.17 6.71
C PHE A 562 -25.11 31.07 7.71
N TYR A 563 -24.27 30.03 7.84
CA TYR A 563 -24.46 28.92 8.76
C TYR A 563 -23.65 29.05 10.07
N LYS A 564 -23.15 30.26 10.39
CA LYS A 564 -22.53 30.53 11.67
C LYS A 564 -23.40 30.08 12.85
N GLY A 565 -22.77 29.40 13.84
CA GLY A 565 -23.44 28.82 15.01
C GLY A 565 -24.03 27.42 14.77
N ARG A 566 -23.91 26.85 13.55
CA ARG A 566 -24.25 25.46 13.34
C ARG A 566 -23.11 24.53 13.82
N PRO A 567 -23.46 23.30 14.25
CA PRO A 567 -22.44 22.34 14.71
C PRO A 567 -21.42 22.02 13.63
N ALA A 568 -20.15 22.09 13.98
CA ALA A 568 -19.00 21.73 13.13
C ALA A 568 -18.24 20.52 13.66
N VAL A 569 -18.24 20.32 15.00
CA VAL A 569 -17.67 19.14 15.65
C VAL A 569 -18.66 18.66 16.71
N THR A 570 -18.98 17.38 16.68
CA THR A 570 -19.94 16.80 17.64
C THR A 570 -19.41 15.49 18.22
N VAL A 571 -19.94 15.14 19.41
CA VAL A 571 -19.77 13.83 20.02
C VAL A 571 -21.11 13.34 20.58
N ASN A 572 -21.38 12.05 20.41
CA ASN A 572 -22.55 11.40 20.95
C ASN A 572 -22.16 10.17 21.78
N ASP A 573 -22.69 10.08 23.00
CA ASP A 573 -22.58 8.87 23.80
C ASP A 573 -23.61 7.85 23.28
N TYR A 574 -23.14 6.69 22.81
CA TYR A 574 -24.01 5.63 22.31
C TYR A 574 -23.62 4.27 22.92
N GLY A 575 -24.51 3.70 23.70
CA GLY A 575 -24.20 2.48 24.45
C GLY A 575 -23.12 2.73 25.51
N LYS A 576 -21.93 2.17 25.29
CA LYS A 576 -20.77 2.32 26.19
C LYS A 576 -19.64 3.15 25.55
N GLY A 577 -19.75 3.49 24.29
CA GLY A 577 -18.73 4.17 23.53
C GLY A 577 -19.16 5.56 23.04
N LYS A 578 -18.36 6.14 22.20
CA LYS A 578 -18.54 7.51 21.68
C LYS A 578 -18.42 7.56 20.17
N ALA A 579 -19.32 8.33 19.55
CA ALA A 579 -19.33 8.62 18.12
C ALA A 579 -18.99 10.11 17.89
N TYR A 580 -17.89 10.39 17.22
CA TYR A 580 -17.46 11.73 16.87
C TYR A 580 -17.70 12.01 15.39
N TYR A 581 -18.18 13.22 15.08
CA TYR A 581 -18.34 13.68 13.71
C TYR A 581 -17.66 15.06 13.53
N VAL A 582 -16.72 15.15 12.57
CA VAL A 582 -16.06 16.39 12.17
C VAL A 582 -16.61 16.82 10.82
N ALA A 583 -17.46 17.82 10.82
CA ALA A 583 -18.27 18.20 9.67
C ALA A 583 -17.53 18.93 8.54
N PHE A 584 -16.22 19.09 8.61
CA PHE A 584 -15.48 19.89 7.65
C PHE A 584 -14.11 19.32 7.30
N ARG A 585 -13.65 19.57 6.10
CA ARG A 585 -12.25 19.36 5.74
C ARG A 585 -11.42 20.50 6.32
N ASN A 586 -10.39 20.13 7.03
CA ASN A 586 -9.53 21.03 7.80
C ASN A 586 -8.08 20.95 7.31
N ASP A 587 -7.27 21.88 7.77
CA ASP A 587 -5.81 21.78 7.73
C ASP A 587 -5.25 20.82 8.82
N ASP A 588 -3.93 20.65 8.86
CA ASP A 588 -3.26 19.74 9.79
C ASP A 588 -3.37 20.19 11.27
N ASP A 589 -3.54 21.49 11.53
CA ASP A 589 -3.53 22.03 12.90
C ASP A 589 -4.76 21.56 13.70
N PHE A 590 -5.94 21.59 13.10
CA PHE A 590 -7.15 21.06 13.74
C PHE A 590 -7.01 19.56 14.03
N THR A 591 -6.59 18.79 13.03
CA THR A 591 -6.46 17.32 13.19
C THR A 591 -5.50 16.98 14.32
N THR A 592 -4.40 17.73 14.45
CA THR A 592 -3.41 17.55 15.52
C THR A 592 -4.03 17.83 16.89
N ASP A 593 -4.65 19.01 17.07
CA ASP A 593 -5.25 19.41 18.35
C ASP A 593 -6.41 18.48 18.75
N PHE A 594 -7.28 18.12 17.79
CA PHE A 594 -8.41 17.21 18.02
C PHE A 594 -7.95 15.80 18.44
N CYS A 595 -6.97 15.24 17.74
CA CYS A 595 -6.41 13.92 18.09
C CYS A 595 -5.66 13.97 19.42
N GLU A 596 -5.00 15.09 19.79
CA GLU A 596 -4.41 15.25 21.12
C GLU A 596 -5.45 15.21 22.24
N ASP A 597 -6.60 15.83 22.01
CA ASP A 597 -7.70 15.77 22.97
C ASP A 597 -8.30 14.37 23.08
N LEU A 598 -8.52 13.68 21.94
CA LEU A 598 -8.93 12.28 21.92
C LEU A 598 -7.98 11.36 22.70
N ILE A 599 -6.66 11.48 22.46
CA ILE A 599 -5.64 10.69 23.15
C ILE A 599 -5.74 10.87 24.68
N LYS A 600 -6.00 12.10 25.14
CA LYS A 600 -6.19 12.40 26.58
C LYS A 600 -7.50 11.80 27.10
N ASP A 601 -8.60 12.03 26.38
CA ASP A 601 -9.95 11.65 26.81
C ASP A 601 -10.11 10.13 26.97
N ILE A 602 -9.57 9.36 26.02
CA ILE A 602 -9.61 7.89 26.08
C ILE A 602 -8.37 7.28 26.75
N SER A 603 -7.46 8.13 27.27
CA SER A 603 -6.25 7.71 27.98
C SER A 603 -5.33 6.80 27.16
N LEU A 604 -5.24 7.02 25.85
CA LEU A 604 -4.28 6.31 24.98
C LEU A 604 -2.86 6.62 25.40
N LYS A 605 -2.03 5.57 25.37
CA LYS A 605 -0.61 5.68 25.71
C LYS A 605 0.27 5.48 24.50
N SER A 606 1.38 6.20 24.45
CA SER A 606 2.49 5.89 23.56
C SER A 606 3.02 4.48 23.84
N ASP A 607 3.58 3.83 22.83
CA ASP A 607 4.17 2.48 22.94
C ASP A 607 5.39 2.44 23.87
N THR A 608 5.97 3.62 24.16
CA THR A 608 7.13 3.82 25.04
C THR A 608 7.00 5.09 25.86
N GLU A 609 7.76 5.24 26.93
CA GLU A 609 7.86 6.46 27.72
C GLU A 609 9.01 7.38 27.22
N ILE A 610 9.68 7.02 26.13
CA ILE A 610 10.74 7.84 25.52
C ILE A 610 10.10 9.10 24.94
N LYS A 611 10.75 10.25 25.19
CA LYS A 611 10.33 11.55 24.65
C LYS A 611 11.33 12.01 23.60
N ALA A 612 10.84 12.62 22.54
CA ALA A 612 11.71 13.15 21.49
C ALA A 612 11.20 14.51 20.98
N GLU A 613 12.11 15.24 20.38
CA GLU A 613 11.79 16.48 19.67
C GLU A 613 11.00 16.18 18.38
N LYS A 614 10.27 17.16 17.89
CA LYS A 614 9.54 17.07 16.62
C LYS A 614 10.48 16.69 15.47
N GLY A 615 10.03 15.79 14.61
CA GLY A 615 10.82 15.21 13.50
C GLY A 615 11.51 13.90 13.87
N VAL A 616 11.47 13.47 15.13
CA VAL A 616 11.93 12.15 15.55
C VAL A 616 10.74 11.21 15.69
N SER A 617 10.77 10.10 14.97
CA SER A 617 9.78 9.03 15.10
C SER A 617 10.27 7.96 16.06
N ILE A 618 9.38 7.49 16.94
CA ILE A 618 9.64 6.38 17.86
C ILE A 618 8.69 5.25 17.48
N ARG A 619 9.25 4.05 17.27
CA ARG A 619 8.45 2.87 16.94
C ARG A 619 8.91 1.67 17.75
N LYS A 620 7.95 0.92 18.28
CA LYS A 620 8.21 -0.34 18.98
C LYS A 620 7.75 -1.51 18.14
N ARG A 621 8.64 -2.50 17.97
CA ARG A 621 8.33 -3.77 17.31
C ARG A 621 8.81 -4.92 18.20
N GLY A 622 7.87 -5.71 18.74
CA GLY A 622 8.20 -6.66 19.80
C GLY A 622 8.83 -5.98 21.01
N ASN A 623 10.06 -6.35 21.37
CA ASN A 623 10.84 -5.74 22.47
C ASN A 623 11.89 -4.76 21.99
N ILE A 624 11.95 -4.44 20.72
CA ILE A 624 12.92 -3.52 20.14
C ILE A 624 12.26 -2.18 19.89
N ILE A 625 12.96 -1.10 20.23
CA ILE A 625 12.49 0.27 20.02
C ILE A 625 13.43 0.94 19.03
N PHE A 626 12.86 1.56 18.03
CA PHE A 626 13.56 2.32 17.01
C PHE A 626 13.28 3.81 17.26
N VAL A 627 14.33 4.61 17.36
CA VAL A 627 14.26 6.07 17.51
C VAL A 627 14.98 6.68 16.30
N MET A 628 14.26 7.40 15.44
CA MET A 628 14.70 7.74 14.08
C MET A 628 14.49 9.23 13.82
N ASN A 629 15.54 9.94 13.41
CA ASN A 629 15.48 11.38 13.10
C ASN A 629 15.24 11.61 11.60
N PHE A 630 14.05 12.11 11.25
CA PHE A 630 13.67 12.49 9.88
C PHE A 630 13.78 13.99 9.61
N ALA A 631 14.11 14.80 10.63
CA ALA A 631 14.36 16.23 10.45
C ALA A 631 15.66 16.49 9.67
N ASP A 632 15.78 17.69 9.12
CA ASP A 632 16.97 18.16 8.40
C ASP A 632 18.04 18.77 9.33
N GLU A 633 17.90 18.57 10.65
CA GLU A 633 18.82 19.02 11.70
C GLU A 633 18.97 17.94 12.79
N SER A 634 20.02 18.04 13.61
CA SER A 634 20.18 17.15 14.77
C SER A 634 19.05 17.35 15.76
N LYS A 635 18.56 16.26 16.35
CA LYS A 635 17.47 16.20 17.32
C LYS A 635 17.84 15.40 18.55
N THR A 636 17.14 15.66 19.64
CA THR A 636 17.35 14.95 20.90
C THR A 636 16.18 14.05 21.24
N ALA A 637 16.49 12.82 21.66
CA ALA A 637 15.56 11.93 22.35
C ALA A 637 15.98 11.74 23.80
N THR A 638 15.02 11.73 24.73
CA THR A 638 15.25 11.50 26.16
C THR A 638 14.71 10.13 26.55
N LEU A 639 15.61 9.23 26.90
CA LEU A 639 15.30 7.89 27.33
C LEU A 639 14.80 7.88 28.77
N ASP A 640 13.74 7.15 29.07
CA ASP A 640 13.09 7.03 30.37
C ASP A 640 13.86 6.14 31.36
N LYS A 641 14.73 5.28 30.85
CA LYS A 641 15.58 4.34 31.62
C LYS A 641 16.86 4.01 30.86
N GLU A 642 17.69 3.15 31.42
CA GLU A 642 18.83 2.55 30.71
C GLU A 642 18.35 1.49 29.70
N TYR A 643 18.88 1.54 28.50
CA TYR A 643 18.67 0.58 27.41
C TYR A 643 20.01 0.08 26.87
N LYS A 644 19.98 -1.07 26.24
CA LYS A 644 21.11 -1.56 25.43
C LYS A 644 20.93 -1.11 23.97
N ASN A 645 21.91 -0.42 23.41
CA ASN A 645 21.96 -0.15 21.98
C ASN A 645 22.27 -1.47 21.24
N VAL A 646 21.36 -1.93 20.40
CA VAL A 646 21.48 -3.22 19.70
C VAL A 646 22.65 -3.23 18.72
N VAL A 647 22.95 -2.07 18.09
CA VAL A 647 24.00 -1.96 17.07
C VAL A 647 25.41 -1.97 17.71
N THR A 648 25.62 -1.15 18.75
CA THR A 648 26.94 -1.01 19.40
C THR A 648 27.16 -1.96 20.57
N GLY A 649 26.07 -2.46 21.17
CA GLY A 649 26.11 -3.28 22.38
C GLY A 649 26.32 -2.50 23.68
N GLU A 650 26.41 -1.17 23.64
CA GLU A 650 26.62 -0.29 24.77
C GLU A 650 25.33 0.02 25.53
N SER A 651 25.42 0.27 26.84
CA SER A 651 24.33 0.84 27.63
C SER A 651 24.20 2.33 27.36
N VAL A 652 22.96 2.78 27.16
CA VAL A 652 22.63 4.18 26.90
C VAL A 652 21.45 4.64 27.78
N SER A 653 21.48 5.86 28.28
CA SER A 653 20.42 6.43 29.12
C SER A 653 20.39 7.97 29.04
N GLY A 654 19.29 8.59 29.44
CA GLY A 654 19.15 10.04 29.45
C GLY A 654 19.00 10.63 28.04
N ALA A 655 19.59 11.81 27.81
CA ALA A 655 19.49 12.49 26.52
C ALA A 655 20.45 11.85 25.49
N VAL A 656 19.91 11.54 24.31
CA VAL A 656 20.65 10.99 23.16
C VAL A 656 20.46 11.95 21.99
N GLU A 657 21.55 12.47 21.46
CA GLU A 657 21.57 13.29 20.25
C GLU A 657 21.58 12.38 19.01
N LEU A 658 20.70 12.69 18.07
CA LEU A 658 20.57 12.00 16.78
C LEU A 658 20.91 12.99 15.67
N ASP A 659 22.00 12.77 14.98
CA ASP A 659 22.38 13.55 13.80
C ASP A 659 21.28 13.50 12.70
N VAL A 660 21.42 14.32 11.68
CA VAL A 660 20.60 14.20 10.45
C VAL A 660 20.68 12.79 9.90
N CYS A 661 19.52 12.18 9.62
CA CYS A 661 19.40 10.75 9.29
C CYS A 661 19.94 9.80 10.38
N GLY A 662 20.12 10.29 11.61
CA GLY A 662 20.55 9.48 12.75
C GLY A 662 19.41 8.61 13.28
N TYR A 663 19.79 7.45 13.82
CA TYR A 663 18.86 6.57 14.53
C TYR A 663 19.58 5.82 15.64
N ILE A 664 18.81 5.32 16.61
CA ILE A 664 19.29 4.36 17.62
C ILE A 664 18.25 3.25 17.78
N ILE A 665 18.75 2.01 17.95
CA ILE A 665 17.93 0.80 18.12
C ILE A 665 18.18 0.26 19.52
N LEU A 666 17.12 0.15 20.31
CA LEU A 666 17.18 -0.07 21.75
C LEU A 666 16.47 -1.39 22.14
N LYS A 667 17.05 -2.05 23.17
CA LYS A 667 16.46 -3.25 23.78
C LYS A 667 16.51 -3.18 25.31
#